data_20d68e8fa9aca67ebef84c002d21a4a7
#
_entry.id   20d68e8fa9aca67ebef84c002d21a4a7
#
_cell.length_a   1.000
_cell.length_b   1.000
_cell.length_c   1.000
_cell.angle_alpha   90.00
_cell.angle_beta   90.00
_cell.angle_gamma   90.00
#
_symmetry.space_group_name_H-M   'P 1'
#
loop_
_entity.id
_entity.type
_entity.pdbx_description
1 polymer ?
#
loop_
_entity_poly.entity_id
_entity_poly.type
_entity_poly.pdbx_seq_one_letter_code
_entity_poly.pdbx_strand_id
1 'polypeptide(L)'
;MDRDDVPYLDATLPTAQRVTDLLARMTLAEKVGQMMQLDSREDLDDHVLRKHVGSILHTSPERVLRAHDLTTRTRLQVPLLIAEDCIHGHSFHDGATIFPTQLGMAATWDPQLVEQVARVTAVEASATGVHWTFSPVLCIARDLRWGRVDETFGEDPVLIGELAAAMVRGYQGDGLTDDTAILATAKHFAGYSETQGGRDASEADLSRRKLRSWFLPPFERVAKEGCATFMLGYQTTDGVPITVNSWLLDEVLRGEWGYQGTLITDWDNVGRMVWEQKLQPDYAHAAAAAVKAGNDMIMTTPQFFEGALQAVEEGLLDEKDLDQAVTRILTLKFDLGLFENPRRPDTARQQSMINHDDHVALNLQVARRSLVLLRNDGVLPLAKGKIAVVGPLADDPQTQLGDWAGSSGQADWLPNGQPRDMITTILDGLRELSPDVTYARGADILTLEPDPEGETFPDGQPRPRIIQPCEPDAQLIAEAVAAADAADYVVAVVGDRIELVGEGRSTATLDLIGGQIALLDALAETGKPMIVVLLASKPLVLPESARDAAALVWVANPGMQGGRAIAELLHGLIEPSGRLPISFAAHAGQQPTYYNQIRGQHGSRYADLTQEPAFAFGEGLSYTTVEYGDLHVETAVLRPDETVRASITLTNTGTRPVRETVQVYV
;
A
#
# COMPACT_ATOMS: atom_id res chain seq x y z
N MET A 1 11.46 23.03 37.26
CA MET A 1 12.43 23.81 36.47
C MET A 1 11.66 24.94 35.84
N ASP A 2 12.15 26.16 35.95
CA ASP A 2 11.55 27.28 35.22
C ASP A 2 11.72 27.03 33.74
N ARG A 3 10.65 27.06 32.94
CA ARG A 3 10.70 26.75 31.50
C ARG A 3 11.67 27.65 30.74
N ASP A 4 11.89 28.87 31.22
CA ASP A 4 12.72 29.90 30.59
C ASP A 4 14.24 29.61 30.66
N ASP A 5 14.69 28.64 31.50
CA ASP A 5 16.10 28.26 31.67
C ASP A 5 16.49 26.93 31.00
N VAL A 6 15.61 26.37 30.13
CA VAL A 6 15.82 25.06 29.54
C VAL A 6 15.91 25.20 28.00
N PRO A 7 17.12 25.19 27.40
CA PRO A 7 17.32 25.48 25.98
C PRO A 7 16.48 24.64 25.00
N TYR A 8 16.25 23.34 25.26
CA TYR A 8 15.43 22.53 24.37
C TYR A 8 13.95 22.92 24.31
N LEU A 9 13.44 23.68 25.30
CA LEU A 9 12.08 24.21 25.33
C LEU A 9 11.95 25.62 24.70
N ASP A 10 13.07 26.25 24.36
CA ASP A 10 13.07 27.55 23.69
C ASP A 10 12.89 27.38 22.17
N ALA A 11 11.67 27.66 21.70
CA ALA A 11 11.32 27.55 20.27
C ALA A 11 12.08 28.54 19.36
N THR A 12 12.77 29.57 19.92
CA THR A 12 13.57 30.50 19.12
C THR A 12 14.95 29.96 18.75
N LEU A 13 15.41 28.89 19.42
CA LEU A 13 16.68 28.25 19.14
C LEU A 13 16.59 27.30 17.94
N PRO A 14 17.69 27.17 17.15
CA PRO A 14 17.75 26.19 16.07
C PRO A 14 17.53 24.75 16.56
N THR A 15 16.83 23.91 15.77
CA THR A 15 16.56 22.50 16.07
C THR A 15 17.82 21.76 16.54
N ALA A 16 18.98 21.93 15.88
CA ALA A 16 20.22 21.25 16.25
C ALA A 16 20.72 21.59 17.65
N GLN A 17 20.52 22.83 18.12
CA GLN A 17 20.89 23.23 19.49
C GLN A 17 19.93 22.63 20.52
N ARG A 18 18.64 22.62 20.22
CA ARG A 18 17.60 22.02 21.08
C ARG A 18 17.81 20.51 21.22
N VAL A 19 18.10 19.81 20.12
CA VAL A 19 18.45 18.37 20.13
C VAL A 19 19.68 18.10 20.99
N THR A 20 20.74 18.88 20.82
CA THR A 20 22.00 18.71 21.58
C THR A 20 21.75 18.89 23.09
N ASP A 21 21.00 19.91 23.49
CA ASP A 21 20.68 20.15 24.92
C ASP A 21 19.82 19.02 25.49
N LEU A 22 18.78 18.60 24.77
CA LEU A 22 17.89 17.54 25.24
C LEU A 22 18.63 16.21 25.37
N LEU A 23 19.40 15.81 24.36
CA LEU A 23 20.18 14.58 24.35
C LEU A 23 21.16 14.51 25.52
N ALA A 24 21.84 15.61 25.83
CA ALA A 24 22.77 15.69 26.98
C ALA A 24 22.08 15.54 28.34
N ARG A 25 20.77 15.75 28.41
CA ARG A 25 19.97 15.57 29.65
C ARG A 25 19.40 14.18 29.81
N MET A 26 19.36 13.38 28.74
CA MET A 26 18.76 12.05 28.74
C MET A 26 19.64 11.05 29.47
N THR A 27 19.01 10.18 30.26
CA THR A 27 19.64 8.95 30.76
C THR A 27 19.72 7.92 29.66
N LEU A 28 20.57 6.89 29.82
CA LEU A 28 20.67 5.79 28.88
C LEU A 28 19.30 5.12 28.62
N ALA A 29 18.51 4.89 29.68
CA ALA A 29 17.17 4.31 29.54
C ALA A 29 16.22 5.17 28.72
N GLU A 30 16.26 6.52 28.90
CA GLU A 30 15.46 7.44 28.09
C GLU A 30 15.91 7.46 26.62
N LYS A 31 17.22 7.35 26.33
CA LYS A 31 17.75 7.24 24.97
C LYS A 31 17.26 5.96 24.29
N VAL A 32 17.41 4.81 24.94
CA VAL A 32 16.93 3.51 24.45
C VAL A 32 15.41 3.56 24.19
N GLY A 33 14.65 4.13 25.13
CA GLY A 33 13.20 4.28 24.98
C GLY A 33 12.81 5.11 23.77
N GLN A 34 13.51 6.22 23.47
CA GLN A 34 13.21 7.03 22.28
C GLN A 34 13.40 6.25 20.98
N MET A 35 14.23 5.24 20.95
CA MET A 35 14.42 4.35 19.80
C MET A 35 13.32 3.30 19.64
N MET A 36 12.32 3.27 20.51
CA MET A 36 11.26 2.26 20.46
C MET A 36 9.94 2.85 19.98
N GLN A 37 9.28 2.07 19.11
CA GLN A 37 7.87 2.23 18.77
C GLN A 37 7.12 0.98 19.22
N LEU A 38 6.11 1.11 20.07
CA LEU A 38 5.34 -0.02 20.60
C LEU A 38 3.83 0.14 20.35
N ASP A 39 3.14 -1.00 20.34
CA ASP A 39 1.69 -1.07 20.10
C ASP A 39 0.91 -0.45 21.29
N SER A 40 0.06 0.52 21.00
CA SER A 40 -0.72 1.23 22.04
C SER A 40 -1.83 0.37 22.66
N ARG A 41 -2.14 -0.78 22.06
CA ARG A 41 -3.14 -1.73 22.58
C ARG A 41 -2.62 -2.52 23.80
N GLU A 42 -1.30 -2.55 23.98
CA GLU A 42 -0.64 -3.16 25.12
C GLU A 42 -0.59 -2.24 26.36
N ASP A 43 0.34 -2.47 27.30
CA ASP A 43 0.49 -1.66 28.52
C ASP A 43 1.11 -0.29 28.24
N LEU A 44 0.25 0.66 27.91
CA LEU A 44 0.63 2.03 27.57
C LEU A 44 1.32 2.77 28.74
N ASP A 45 0.95 2.46 30.00
CA ASP A 45 1.62 3.04 31.18
C ASP A 45 3.08 2.56 31.29
N ASP A 46 3.34 1.27 31.09
CA ASP A 46 4.70 0.71 31.05
C ASP A 46 5.51 1.30 29.89
N HIS A 47 4.90 1.40 28.71
CA HIS A 47 5.55 1.96 27.52
C HIS A 47 6.03 3.40 27.76
N VAL A 48 5.16 4.28 28.26
CA VAL A 48 5.47 5.70 28.41
C VAL A 48 6.25 5.99 29.68
N LEU A 49 5.84 5.44 30.84
CA LEU A 49 6.41 5.83 32.13
C LEU A 49 7.69 5.09 32.49
N ARG A 50 7.83 3.80 32.09
CA ARG A 50 9.03 3.00 32.42
C ARG A 50 10.00 2.91 31.25
N LYS A 51 9.50 2.57 30.05
CA LYS A 51 10.36 2.41 28.87
C LYS A 51 10.66 3.72 28.14
N HIS A 52 9.90 4.79 28.39
CA HIS A 52 10.10 6.11 27.78
C HIS A 52 10.05 6.08 26.24
N VAL A 53 9.14 5.29 25.65
CA VAL A 53 9.05 5.06 24.20
C VAL A 53 9.01 6.36 23.40
N GLY A 54 9.65 6.35 22.23
CA GLY A 54 9.68 7.50 21.32
C GLY A 54 8.42 7.62 20.48
N SER A 55 7.73 6.49 20.25
CA SER A 55 6.57 6.41 19.36
C SER A 55 5.60 5.32 19.81
N ILE A 56 4.34 5.47 19.39
CA ILE A 56 3.30 4.43 19.48
C ILE A 56 2.58 4.29 18.13
N LEU A 57 2.00 3.10 17.90
CA LEU A 57 1.17 2.79 16.73
C LEU A 57 -0.08 2.02 17.15
N HIS A 58 -0.99 1.72 16.20
CA HIS A 58 -2.28 1.05 16.39
C HIS A 58 -3.10 1.70 17.51
N THR A 59 -3.52 2.94 17.27
CA THR A 59 -4.09 3.79 18.31
C THR A 59 -5.45 4.37 17.92
N SER A 60 -6.25 4.72 18.92
CA SER A 60 -7.47 5.51 18.77
C SER A 60 -7.27 6.90 19.35
N PRO A 61 -8.14 7.89 19.02
CA PRO A 61 -8.06 9.22 19.62
C PRO A 61 -8.01 9.21 21.14
N GLU A 62 -8.72 8.32 21.80
CA GLU A 62 -8.74 8.18 23.27
C GLU A 62 -7.39 7.69 23.81
N ARG A 63 -6.79 6.69 23.14
CA ARG A 63 -5.45 6.19 23.48
C ARG A 63 -4.37 7.24 23.26
N VAL A 64 -4.47 8.03 22.18
CA VAL A 64 -3.58 9.16 21.92
C VAL A 64 -3.66 10.19 23.03
N LEU A 65 -4.87 10.60 23.46
CA LEU A 65 -5.05 11.53 24.59
C LEU A 65 -4.45 10.98 25.88
N ARG A 66 -4.69 9.69 26.18
CA ARG A 66 -4.07 9.05 27.35
C ARG A 66 -2.55 9.04 27.27
N ALA A 67 -1.97 8.71 26.11
CA ALA A 67 -0.52 8.71 25.91
C ALA A 67 0.09 10.10 26.13
N HIS A 68 -0.54 11.16 25.63
CA HIS A 68 -0.12 12.53 25.90
C HIS A 68 -0.19 12.89 27.40
N ASP A 69 -1.23 12.48 28.10
CA ASP A 69 -1.34 12.74 29.55
C ASP A 69 -0.25 11.98 30.34
N LEU A 70 0.07 10.74 29.97
CA LEU A 70 1.20 10.00 30.56
C LEU A 70 2.53 10.69 30.29
N THR A 71 2.77 11.21 29.09
CA THR A 71 3.99 11.94 28.73
C THR A 71 4.24 13.12 29.66
N THR A 72 3.21 13.85 30.08
CA THR A 72 3.35 14.99 31.03
C THR A 72 3.89 14.58 32.40
N ARG A 73 3.83 13.29 32.73
CA ARG A 73 4.31 12.73 34.01
C ARG A 73 5.75 12.23 33.94
N THR A 74 6.36 12.21 32.75
CA THR A 74 7.76 11.85 32.56
C THR A 74 8.69 13.02 32.89
N ARG A 75 9.96 12.73 33.19
CA ARG A 75 10.93 13.74 33.63
C ARG A 75 11.22 14.82 32.60
N LEU A 76 11.39 14.45 31.34
CA LEU A 76 11.73 15.36 30.23
C LEU A 76 10.52 15.75 29.37
N GLN A 77 9.38 15.12 29.56
CA GLN A 77 8.13 15.35 28.81
C GLN A 77 8.34 15.36 27.29
N VAL A 78 9.19 14.45 26.77
CA VAL A 78 9.45 14.32 25.34
C VAL A 78 8.16 13.84 24.66
N PRO A 79 7.62 14.59 23.68
CA PRO A 79 6.39 14.20 23.01
C PRO A 79 6.57 12.90 22.21
N LEU A 80 5.47 12.14 22.07
CA LEU A 80 5.43 10.91 21.28
C LEU A 80 5.26 11.20 19.79
N LEU A 81 5.85 10.38 18.93
CA LEU A 81 5.40 10.21 17.55
C LEU A 81 4.21 9.26 17.54
N ILE A 82 3.14 9.63 16.82
CA ILE A 82 1.91 8.83 16.70
C ILE A 82 1.79 8.37 15.26
N ALA A 83 1.87 7.06 15.04
CA ALA A 83 1.95 6.48 13.70
C ALA A 83 0.80 5.50 13.40
N GLU A 84 0.43 5.40 12.11
CA GLU A 84 -0.54 4.44 11.59
C GLU A 84 -0.26 4.08 10.13
N ASP A 85 -0.83 2.95 9.67
CA ASP A 85 -0.81 2.53 8.27
C ASP A 85 -1.94 3.19 7.47
N CYS A 86 -1.81 4.49 7.20
CA CYS A 86 -2.76 5.21 6.36
C CYS A 86 -2.37 5.07 4.87
N ILE A 87 -2.40 3.85 4.33
CA ILE A 87 -1.86 3.51 3.00
C ILE A 87 -2.64 4.18 1.86
N HIS A 88 -3.97 4.13 1.90
CA HIS A 88 -4.84 4.76 0.91
C HIS A 88 -6.09 5.40 1.54
N GLY A 89 -5.89 6.05 2.69
CA GLY A 89 -6.89 6.67 3.54
C GLY A 89 -6.60 6.38 5.01
N HIS A 90 -7.24 7.09 5.92
CA HIS A 90 -7.05 6.88 7.37
C HIS A 90 -7.92 5.72 7.88
N SER A 91 -7.60 4.48 7.49
CA SER A 91 -8.41 3.28 7.72
C SER A 91 -8.57 2.88 9.20
N PHE A 92 -7.73 3.40 10.07
CA PHE A 92 -7.79 3.18 11.53
C PHE A 92 -8.84 4.06 12.23
N HIS A 93 -9.55 4.91 11.49
CA HIS A 93 -10.62 5.74 12.01
C HIS A 93 -11.96 5.43 11.34
N ASP A 94 -13.00 5.25 12.16
CA ASP A 94 -14.36 5.00 11.70
C ASP A 94 -14.87 6.17 10.84
N GLY A 95 -15.32 5.87 9.63
CA GLY A 95 -15.88 6.85 8.72
C GLY A 95 -14.85 7.72 7.98
N ALA A 96 -13.56 7.43 8.04
CA ALA A 96 -12.58 8.12 7.20
C ALA A 96 -12.70 7.73 5.73
N THR A 97 -12.21 8.59 4.83
CA THR A 97 -12.26 8.37 3.37
C THR A 97 -11.25 7.30 2.96
N ILE A 98 -11.74 6.17 2.41
CA ILE A 98 -10.89 5.11 1.86
C ILE A 98 -10.89 5.20 0.33
N PHE A 99 -9.73 5.52 -0.22
CA PHE A 99 -9.45 5.65 -1.65
C PHE A 99 -9.20 4.28 -2.30
N PRO A 100 -9.13 4.20 -3.64
CA PRO A 100 -8.56 3.02 -4.29
C PRO A 100 -7.19 2.66 -3.75
N THR A 101 -6.84 1.37 -3.74
CA THR A 101 -5.50 0.89 -3.33
C THR A 101 -4.39 1.56 -4.16
N GLN A 102 -3.14 1.47 -3.72
CA GLN A 102 -2.02 2.05 -4.46
C GLN A 102 -1.95 1.51 -5.89
N LEU A 103 -2.22 0.22 -6.11
CA LEU A 103 -2.29 -0.36 -7.45
C LEU A 103 -3.42 0.24 -8.30
N GLY A 104 -4.58 0.48 -7.69
CA GLY A 104 -5.68 1.22 -8.34
C GLY A 104 -5.31 2.66 -8.66
N MET A 105 -4.67 3.36 -7.73
CA MET A 105 -4.15 4.71 -7.96
C MET A 105 -3.10 4.74 -9.09
N ALA A 106 -2.23 3.72 -9.16
CA ALA A 106 -1.23 3.61 -10.23
C ALA A 106 -1.85 3.49 -11.63
N ALA A 107 -3.01 2.83 -11.74
CA ALA A 107 -3.74 2.74 -13.01
C ALA A 107 -4.21 4.10 -13.55
N THR A 108 -4.23 5.14 -12.72
CA THR A 108 -4.54 6.52 -13.16
C THR A 108 -3.40 7.18 -13.92
N TRP A 109 -2.15 6.76 -13.72
CA TRP A 109 -0.91 7.36 -14.25
C TRP A 109 -0.82 8.87 -13.96
N ASP A 110 -1.41 9.33 -12.86
CA ASP A 110 -1.50 10.75 -12.51
C ASP A 110 -0.89 11.07 -11.15
N PRO A 111 0.38 11.53 -11.11
CA PRO A 111 1.03 11.91 -9.86
C PRO A 111 0.31 13.03 -9.11
N GLN A 112 -0.32 13.99 -9.81
CA GLN A 112 -1.04 15.09 -9.16
C GLN A 112 -2.28 14.59 -8.42
N LEU A 113 -2.97 13.60 -8.99
CA LEU A 113 -4.13 13.00 -8.34
C LEU A 113 -3.72 12.21 -7.09
N VAL A 114 -2.61 11.47 -7.17
CA VAL A 114 -2.04 10.72 -6.03
C VAL A 114 -1.58 11.67 -4.91
N GLU A 115 -1.00 12.81 -5.25
CA GLU A 115 -0.63 13.86 -4.30
C GLU A 115 -1.87 14.40 -3.53
N GLN A 116 -2.98 14.62 -4.23
CA GLN A 116 -4.24 15.05 -3.61
C GLN A 116 -4.81 13.97 -2.66
N VAL A 117 -4.75 12.68 -3.03
CA VAL A 117 -5.16 11.58 -2.16
C VAL A 117 -4.35 11.58 -0.87
N ALA A 118 -3.03 11.69 -0.97
CA ALA A 118 -2.14 11.73 0.18
C ALA A 118 -2.41 12.97 1.06
N ARG A 119 -2.71 14.13 0.43
CA ARG A 119 -3.06 15.36 1.18
C ARG A 119 -4.35 15.18 1.99
N VAL A 120 -5.39 14.59 1.39
CA VAL A 120 -6.65 14.31 2.10
C VAL A 120 -6.40 13.33 3.24
N THR A 121 -5.67 12.24 2.99
CA THR A 121 -5.32 11.26 4.03
C THR A 121 -4.59 11.92 5.20
N ALA A 122 -3.64 12.82 4.93
CA ALA A 122 -2.91 13.55 5.97
C ALA A 122 -3.82 14.49 6.77
N VAL A 123 -4.73 15.18 6.11
CA VAL A 123 -5.72 16.08 6.77
C VAL A 123 -6.61 15.28 7.71
N GLU A 124 -7.16 14.15 7.27
CA GLU A 124 -8.02 13.31 8.10
C GLU A 124 -7.25 12.66 9.25
N ALA A 125 -6.05 12.10 9.00
CA ALA A 125 -5.20 11.50 10.02
C ALA A 125 -4.79 12.52 11.10
N SER A 126 -4.38 13.73 10.69
CA SER A 126 -3.98 14.77 11.63
C SER A 126 -5.09 15.19 12.60
N ALA A 127 -6.35 15.13 12.18
CA ALA A 127 -7.50 15.46 13.03
C ALA A 127 -7.69 14.47 14.18
N THR A 128 -7.19 13.24 14.04
CA THR A 128 -7.21 12.19 15.07
C THR A 128 -5.95 12.14 15.93
N GLY A 129 -4.99 13.05 15.67
CA GLY A 129 -3.71 13.12 16.39
C GLY A 129 -2.61 12.25 15.79
N VAL A 130 -2.89 11.53 14.70
CA VAL A 130 -1.87 10.79 13.93
C VAL A 130 -1.07 11.77 13.08
N HIS A 131 0.25 11.69 13.16
CA HIS A 131 1.14 12.58 12.43
C HIS A 131 2.33 11.88 11.79
N TRP A 132 2.23 10.56 11.65
CA TRP A 132 3.16 9.72 10.93
C TRP A 132 2.42 8.59 10.24
N THR A 133 2.64 8.39 8.93
CA THR A 133 2.07 7.27 8.17
C THR A 133 3.14 6.36 7.61
N PHE A 134 2.87 5.04 7.59
CA PHE A 134 3.73 4.03 6.96
C PHE A 134 3.39 3.85 5.48
N SER A 135 3.41 4.95 4.74
CA SER A 135 3.12 5.06 3.31
C SER A 135 3.99 6.17 2.69
N PRO A 136 4.41 6.06 1.40
CA PRO A 136 4.02 5.08 0.37
C PRO A 136 4.80 3.75 0.38
N VAL A 137 4.21 2.72 -0.24
CA VAL A 137 4.85 1.43 -0.50
C VAL A 137 5.53 1.47 -1.87
N LEU A 138 6.86 1.29 -1.89
CA LEU A 138 7.71 1.36 -3.10
C LEU A 138 8.19 -0.02 -3.57
N CYS A 139 7.61 -1.09 -3.05
CA CYS A 139 7.90 -2.43 -3.51
C CYS A 139 7.50 -2.59 -4.97
N ILE A 140 8.35 -3.26 -5.76
CA ILE A 140 8.05 -3.55 -7.16
C ILE A 140 7.35 -4.90 -7.23
N ALA A 141 6.13 -4.95 -7.77
CA ALA A 141 5.45 -6.22 -7.97
C ALA A 141 6.20 -7.10 -8.98
N ARG A 142 6.66 -8.28 -8.57
CA ARG A 142 7.38 -9.24 -9.40
C ARG A 142 6.64 -10.57 -9.50
N ASP A 143 6.55 -11.31 -8.40
CA ASP A 143 5.73 -12.51 -8.35
C ASP A 143 4.31 -12.14 -7.88
N LEU A 144 3.34 -12.25 -8.78
CA LEU A 144 1.97 -11.84 -8.53
C LEU A 144 1.24 -12.71 -7.51
N ARG A 145 1.84 -13.84 -7.09
CA ARG A 145 1.31 -14.67 -6.00
C ARG A 145 1.54 -14.04 -4.63
N TRP A 146 2.41 -13.04 -4.54
CA TRP A 146 2.62 -12.27 -3.31
C TRP A 146 1.33 -11.58 -2.86
N GLY A 147 1.03 -11.64 -1.55
CA GLY A 147 -0.23 -11.13 -1.00
C GLY A 147 -0.35 -9.61 -0.99
N ARG A 148 0.79 -8.88 -1.05
CA ARG A 148 0.86 -7.41 -0.91
C ARG A 148 1.01 -6.66 -2.24
N VAL A 149 0.54 -7.25 -3.34
CA VAL A 149 0.65 -6.62 -4.68
C VAL A 149 -0.19 -5.34 -4.77
N ASP A 150 -1.37 -5.31 -4.18
CA ASP A 150 -2.28 -4.15 -4.18
C ASP A 150 -1.73 -2.92 -3.44
N GLU A 151 -0.82 -3.15 -2.48
CA GLU A 151 -0.12 -2.07 -1.78
C GLU A 151 0.92 -1.37 -2.67
N THR A 152 1.31 -1.95 -3.81
CA THR A 152 2.36 -1.43 -4.69
C THR A 152 1.78 -0.51 -5.77
N PHE A 153 2.64 0.32 -6.38
CA PHE A 153 2.30 1.05 -7.62
C PHE A 153 2.57 0.22 -8.89
N GLY A 154 2.73 -1.11 -8.79
CA GLY A 154 2.91 -2.02 -9.91
C GLY A 154 4.35 -2.45 -10.15
N GLU A 155 4.74 -2.61 -11.44
CA GLU A 155 5.98 -3.29 -11.83
C GLU A 155 7.11 -2.36 -12.31
N ASP A 156 6.81 -1.09 -12.61
CA ASP A 156 7.76 -0.17 -13.21
C ASP A 156 8.42 0.77 -12.18
N PRO A 157 9.76 0.78 -12.06
CA PRO A 157 10.44 1.58 -11.05
C PRO A 157 10.32 3.09 -11.26
N VAL A 158 10.13 3.57 -12.49
CA VAL A 158 9.98 5.00 -12.77
C VAL A 158 8.59 5.46 -12.35
N LEU A 159 7.53 4.73 -12.75
CA LEU A 159 6.15 5.03 -12.36
C LEU A 159 6.02 4.99 -10.84
N ILE A 160 6.54 3.95 -10.17
CA ILE A 160 6.56 3.84 -8.71
C ILE A 160 7.23 5.06 -8.08
N GLY A 161 8.42 5.44 -8.56
CA GLY A 161 9.19 6.56 -8.00
C GLY A 161 8.46 7.90 -8.11
N GLU A 162 7.82 8.19 -9.24
CA GLU A 162 7.11 9.44 -9.45
C GLU A 162 5.77 9.51 -8.67
N LEU A 163 5.01 8.42 -8.62
CA LEU A 163 3.78 8.36 -7.83
C LEU A 163 4.08 8.42 -6.32
N ALA A 164 5.12 7.71 -5.86
CA ALA A 164 5.54 7.74 -4.47
C ALA A 164 6.07 9.14 -4.06
N ALA A 165 6.83 9.81 -4.91
CA ALA A 165 7.29 11.18 -4.65
C ALA A 165 6.11 12.15 -4.53
N ALA A 166 5.10 12.02 -5.38
CA ALA A 166 3.86 12.79 -5.28
C ALA A 166 3.13 12.52 -3.96
N MET A 167 3.07 11.24 -3.54
CA MET A 167 2.45 10.86 -2.27
C MET A 167 3.19 11.45 -1.06
N VAL A 168 4.53 11.45 -1.08
CA VAL A 168 5.36 12.12 -0.05
C VAL A 168 5.02 13.61 0.03
N ARG A 169 4.94 14.33 -1.10
CA ARG A 169 4.54 15.75 -1.10
C ARG A 169 3.15 15.95 -0.51
N GLY A 170 2.20 15.09 -0.88
CA GLY A 170 0.84 15.16 -0.34
C GLY A 170 0.79 14.99 1.17
N TYR A 171 1.50 14.01 1.72
CA TYR A 171 1.56 13.79 3.18
C TYR A 171 2.27 14.92 3.91
N GLN A 172 3.46 15.32 3.45
CA GLN A 172 4.31 16.29 4.15
C GLN A 172 3.92 17.75 3.86
N GLY A 173 3.09 18.00 2.84
CA GLY A 173 2.61 19.34 2.49
C GLY A 173 3.75 20.33 2.22
N ASP A 174 3.50 21.62 2.49
CA ASP A 174 4.48 22.69 2.30
C ASP A 174 5.53 22.76 3.42
N GLY A 175 5.45 21.87 4.41
CA GLY A 175 6.39 21.76 5.52
C GLY A 175 5.80 21.09 6.74
N LEU A 176 6.65 20.40 7.50
CA LEU A 176 6.23 19.57 8.64
C LEU A 176 5.66 20.35 9.83
N THR A 177 5.86 21.66 9.90
CA THR A 177 5.27 22.51 10.94
C THR A 177 3.78 22.80 10.75
N ASP A 178 3.23 22.54 9.56
CA ASP A 178 1.79 22.61 9.32
C ASP A 178 1.06 21.52 10.13
N ASP A 179 0.02 21.88 10.86
CA ASP A 179 -0.75 20.97 11.73
C ASP A 179 -1.47 19.85 10.98
N THR A 180 -1.60 19.97 9.66
CA THR A 180 -2.19 18.96 8.79
C THR A 180 -1.15 18.13 8.04
N ALA A 181 0.14 18.51 8.09
CA ALA A 181 1.23 17.71 7.53
C ALA A 181 1.56 16.52 8.43
N ILE A 182 1.86 15.38 7.82
CA ILE A 182 2.29 14.16 8.52
C ILE A 182 3.58 13.63 7.91
N LEU A 183 4.36 12.89 8.68
CA LEU A 183 5.55 12.20 8.16
C LEU A 183 5.15 11.09 7.20
N ALA A 184 5.78 11.05 6.03
CA ALA A 184 5.71 9.93 5.09
C ALA A 184 6.78 8.89 5.42
N THR A 185 6.52 7.62 5.05
CA THR A 185 7.49 6.51 5.18
C THR A 185 7.61 5.77 3.87
N ALA A 186 8.77 5.82 3.24
CA ALA A 186 9.06 4.97 2.08
C ALA A 186 9.31 3.53 2.53
N LYS A 187 8.48 2.57 2.11
CA LYS A 187 8.59 1.17 2.51
C LYS A 187 8.38 0.22 1.33
N HIS A 188 8.90 -1.00 1.38
CA HIS A 188 9.82 -1.56 2.38
C HIS A 188 11.23 -1.61 1.79
N PHE A 189 12.17 -0.89 2.37
CA PHE A 189 13.53 -0.68 1.85
C PHE A 189 14.40 -1.92 2.11
N ALA A 190 14.93 -2.59 1.08
CA ALA A 190 14.52 -2.60 -0.31
C ALA A 190 14.64 -4.03 -0.85
N GLY A 191 13.82 -4.37 -1.86
CA GLY A 191 13.84 -5.70 -2.48
C GLY A 191 12.88 -6.71 -1.84
N TYR A 192 12.02 -6.29 -0.95
CA TYR A 192 11.10 -7.14 -0.20
C TYR A 192 10.16 -7.99 -1.08
N SER A 193 9.74 -7.46 -2.20
CA SER A 193 8.81 -8.12 -3.14
C SER A 193 9.46 -9.11 -4.12
N GLU A 194 10.79 -9.27 -4.12
CA GLU A 194 11.48 -10.31 -4.90
C GLU A 194 11.46 -11.62 -4.11
N THR A 195 10.28 -12.15 -3.89
CA THR A 195 10.04 -13.31 -3.04
C THR A 195 10.29 -14.62 -3.78
N GLN A 196 10.82 -15.63 -3.08
CA GLN A 196 10.94 -16.98 -3.64
C GLN A 196 9.60 -17.70 -3.60
N GLY A 197 9.07 -18.03 -4.80
CA GLY A 197 7.79 -18.73 -4.94
C GLY A 197 6.58 -17.90 -4.51
N GLY A 198 6.67 -16.58 -4.57
CA GLY A 198 5.59 -15.65 -4.20
C GLY A 198 5.33 -15.54 -2.70
N ARG A 199 6.10 -16.24 -1.85
CA ARG A 199 5.85 -16.28 -0.39
C ARG A 199 6.25 -14.97 0.27
N ASP A 200 5.41 -14.49 1.14
CA ASP A 200 5.69 -13.28 1.91
C ASP A 200 6.89 -13.47 2.86
N ALA A 201 7.65 -12.39 3.11
CA ALA A 201 8.81 -12.35 3.99
C ALA A 201 9.89 -13.42 3.69
N SER A 202 9.87 -14.05 2.51
CA SER A 202 10.86 -15.02 2.10
C SER A 202 12.19 -14.39 1.73
N GLU A 203 13.22 -15.21 1.56
CA GLU A 203 14.52 -14.73 1.06
C GLU A 203 14.38 -14.09 -0.33
N ALA A 204 15.10 -12.97 -0.54
CA ALA A 204 15.22 -12.31 -1.82
C ALA A 204 16.63 -12.54 -2.40
N ASP A 205 16.71 -13.35 -3.47
CA ASP A 205 17.95 -13.62 -4.20
C ASP A 205 18.23 -12.47 -5.19
N LEU A 206 18.87 -11.42 -4.70
CA LEU A 206 19.07 -10.16 -5.41
C LEU A 206 20.55 -9.78 -5.49
N SER A 207 21.13 -9.90 -6.69
CA SER A 207 22.45 -9.30 -6.91
C SER A 207 22.42 -7.77 -6.69
N ARG A 208 23.54 -7.19 -6.25
CA ARG A 208 23.70 -5.73 -6.14
C ARG A 208 23.36 -4.99 -7.44
N ARG A 209 23.65 -5.59 -8.61
CA ARG A 209 23.27 -5.04 -9.92
C ARG A 209 21.74 -4.97 -10.05
N LYS A 210 21.02 -6.05 -9.71
CA LYS A 210 19.55 -6.09 -9.80
C LYS A 210 18.91 -5.10 -8.83
N LEU A 211 19.41 -5.02 -7.59
CA LEU A 211 18.99 -4.02 -6.62
C LEU A 211 19.14 -2.60 -7.17
N ARG A 212 20.32 -2.24 -7.68
CA ARG A 212 20.61 -0.90 -8.20
C ARG A 212 19.86 -0.55 -9.47
N SER A 213 19.54 -1.55 -10.31
CA SER A 213 18.84 -1.28 -11.57
C SER A 213 17.33 -1.13 -11.40
N TRP A 214 16.74 -1.79 -10.40
CA TRP A 214 15.28 -1.90 -10.28
C TRP A 214 14.74 -1.44 -8.94
N PHE A 215 15.26 -1.97 -7.83
CA PHE A 215 14.64 -1.82 -6.52
C PHE A 215 15.06 -0.55 -5.78
N LEU A 216 16.27 -0.03 -6.02
CA LEU A 216 16.77 1.18 -5.37
C LEU A 216 16.28 2.49 -6.01
N PRO A 217 16.09 2.61 -7.34
CA PRO A 217 15.74 3.87 -7.99
C PRO A 217 14.46 4.54 -7.45
N PRO A 218 13.34 3.84 -7.15
CA PRO A 218 12.17 4.46 -6.53
C PRO A 218 12.48 5.08 -5.17
N PHE A 219 13.27 4.39 -4.34
CA PHE A 219 13.68 4.88 -3.02
C PHE A 219 14.62 6.07 -3.10
N GLU A 220 15.58 6.05 -4.02
CA GLU A 220 16.45 7.20 -4.28
C GLU A 220 15.65 8.42 -4.73
N ARG A 221 14.61 8.22 -5.57
CA ARG A 221 13.73 9.28 -6.02
C ARG A 221 13.00 9.96 -4.85
N VAL A 222 12.46 9.18 -3.90
CA VAL A 222 11.76 9.75 -2.73
C VAL A 222 12.71 10.27 -1.66
N ALA A 223 13.93 9.73 -1.55
CA ALA A 223 14.97 10.32 -0.70
C ALA A 223 15.32 11.74 -1.16
N LYS A 224 15.46 11.94 -2.49
CA LYS A 224 15.67 13.26 -3.09
C LYS A 224 14.45 14.19 -2.96
N GLU A 225 13.22 13.65 -2.84
CA GLU A 225 12.03 14.43 -2.56
C GLU A 225 11.95 14.91 -1.10
N GLY A 226 12.78 14.35 -0.22
CA GLY A 226 12.80 14.70 1.20
C GLY A 226 11.83 13.87 2.05
N CYS A 227 11.58 12.62 1.69
CA CYS A 227 10.80 11.69 2.51
C CYS A 227 11.40 11.60 3.92
N ALA A 228 10.59 11.86 4.94
CA ALA A 228 11.07 12.01 6.32
C ALA A 228 11.56 10.71 6.95
N THR A 229 10.94 9.57 6.59
CA THR A 229 11.28 8.27 7.18
C THR A 229 11.32 7.16 6.14
N PHE A 230 12.13 6.15 6.39
CA PHE A 230 12.19 4.90 5.62
C PHE A 230 11.94 3.72 6.55
N MET A 231 11.21 2.71 6.08
CA MET A 231 10.97 1.46 6.81
C MET A 231 11.58 0.27 6.05
N LEU A 232 12.19 -0.66 6.80
CA LEU A 232 12.74 -1.90 6.25
C LEU A 232 11.64 -2.90 5.90
N GLY A 233 11.98 -3.91 5.11
CA GLY A 233 11.16 -5.11 4.97
C GLY A 233 11.56 -6.23 5.96
N TYR A 234 10.93 -7.40 5.82
CA TYR A 234 11.19 -8.57 6.67
C TYR A 234 12.25 -9.51 6.11
N GLN A 235 12.52 -9.43 4.80
CA GLN A 235 13.29 -10.44 4.09
C GLN A 235 14.77 -10.46 4.47
N THR A 236 15.41 -11.58 4.13
CA THR A 236 16.86 -11.63 3.93
C THR A 236 17.16 -11.28 2.46
N THR A 237 18.28 -10.64 2.21
CA THR A 237 18.79 -10.38 0.85
C THR A 237 20.16 -11.00 0.72
N ASP A 238 20.33 -11.94 -0.20
CA ASP A 238 21.57 -12.73 -0.36
C ASP A 238 22.02 -13.37 0.98
N GLY A 239 21.08 -13.91 1.77
CA GLY A 239 21.35 -14.54 3.06
C GLY A 239 21.64 -13.56 4.22
N VAL A 240 21.55 -12.24 4.00
CA VAL A 240 21.72 -11.23 5.06
C VAL A 240 20.37 -10.61 5.38
N PRO A 241 19.87 -10.70 6.63
CA PRO A 241 18.67 -9.99 7.04
C PRO A 241 18.80 -8.51 6.75
N ILE A 242 17.75 -7.93 6.20
CA ILE A 242 17.75 -6.51 5.85
C ILE A 242 18.07 -5.63 7.06
N THR A 243 17.64 -6.02 8.24
CA THR A 243 17.85 -5.31 9.52
C THR A 243 19.33 -5.10 9.84
N VAL A 244 20.22 -5.95 9.37
CA VAL A 244 21.67 -5.88 9.61
C VAL A 244 22.50 -5.72 8.33
N ASN A 245 21.85 -5.34 7.22
CA ASN A 245 22.52 -5.14 5.94
C ASN A 245 23.18 -3.74 5.88
N SER A 246 24.32 -3.58 6.53
CA SER A 246 25.05 -2.31 6.61
C SER A 246 25.42 -1.73 5.24
N TRP A 247 25.69 -2.59 4.22
CA TRP A 247 25.91 -2.08 2.87
C TRP A 247 24.72 -1.26 2.36
N LEU A 248 23.49 -1.76 2.58
CA LEU A 248 22.30 -1.06 2.11
C LEU A 248 21.97 0.16 2.99
N LEU A 249 22.03 -0.03 4.32
CA LEU A 249 21.56 0.97 5.29
C LEU A 249 22.56 2.10 5.52
N ASP A 250 23.86 1.81 5.49
CA ASP A 250 24.89 2.79 5.75
C ASP A 250 25.60 3.25 4.45
N GLU A 251 26.20 2.31 3.68
CA GLU A 251 26.96 2.71 2.49
C GLU A 251 26.06 3.34 1.42
N VAL A 252 24.93 2.73 1.07
CA VAL A 252 24.02 3.23 0.03
C VAL A 252 23.14 4.38 0.56
N LEU A 253 22.33 4.12 1.58
CA LEU A 253 21.34 5.08 2.06
C LEU A 253 22.00 6.33 2.65
N ARG A 254 22.92 6.17 3.59
CA ARG A 254 23.57 7.28 4.29
C ARG A 254 24.74 7.84 3.51
N GLY A 255 25.62 6.97 2.98
CA GLY A 255 26.86 7.37 2.31
C GLY A 255 26.62 7.91 0.90
N GLU A 256 26.02 7.11 0.01
CA GLU A 256 25.85 7.51 -1.39
C GLU A 256 24.74 8.55 -1.59
N TRP A 257 23.58 8.34 -0.94
CA TRP A 257 22.43 9.25 -1.10
C TRP A 257 22.43 10.42 -0.12
N GLY A 258 23.23 10.34 0.94
CA GLY A 258 23.28 11.38 1.97
C GLY A 258 21.99 11.55 2.76
N TYR A 259 21.17 10.49 2.83
CA TYR A 259 19.87 10.53 3.50
C TYR A 259 19.99 10.81 5.00
N GLN A 260 19.28 11.83 5.49
CA GLN A 260 19.33 12.29 6.89
C GLN A 260 18.08 11.92 7.71
N GLY A 261 17.02 11.43 7.06
CA GLY A 261 15.78 11.07 7.73
C GLY A 261 15.92 9.84 8.65
N THR A 262 14.87 9.48 9.35
CA THR A 262 14.85 8.37 10.30
C THR A 262 14.58 7.04 9.59
N LEU A 263 15.33 6.00 9.98
CA LEU A 263 15.15 4.63 9.53
C LEU A 263 14.47 3.83 10.65
N ILE A 264 13.32 3.22 10.33
CA ILE A 264 12.57 2.36 11.25
C ILE A 264 12.59 0.90 10.74
N THR A 265 12.66 -0.06 11.66
CA THR A 265 12.44 -1.48 11.31
C THR A 265 10.97 -1.74 11.02
N ASP A 266 10.66 -2.87 10.41
CA ASP A 266 9.31 -3.41 10.40
C ASP A 266 9.04 -4.19 11.71
N TRP A 267 7.81 -4.75 11.84
CA TRP A 267 7.30 -5.40 13.05
C TRP A 267 8.21 -6.52 13.55
N ASP A 268 8.71 -6.33 14.77
CA ASP A 268 9.58 -7.27 15.50
C ASP A 268 10.82 -7.76 14.73
N ASN A 269 11.32 -7.00 13.73
CA ASN A 269 12.50 -7.42 12.96
C ASN A 269 13.71 -7.74 13.82
N VAL A 270 13.89 -7.03 14.93
CA VAL A 270 15.02 -7.28 15.86
C VAL A 270 14.79 -8.57 16.64
N GLY A 271 13.57 -8.81 17.12
CA GLY A 271 13.22 -10.04 17.80
C GLY A 271 13.31 -11.27 16.90
N ARG A 272 12.87 -11.14 15.63
CA ARG A 272 12.96 -12.23 14.64
C ARG A 272 14.37 -12.73 14.40
N MET A 273 15.39 -11.91 14.56
CA MET A 273 16.80 -12.36 14.50
C MET A 273 17.14 -13.39 15.60
N VAL A 274 16.41 -13.37 16.73
CA VAL A 274 16.60 -14.31 17.85
C VAL A 274 15.71 -15.54 17.70
N TRP A 275 14.38 -15.33 17.63
CA TRP A 275 13.43 -16.45 17.74
C TRP A 275 13.13 -17.15 16.40
N GLU A 276 13.19 -16.46 15.27
CA GLU A 276 12.86 -17.02 13.95
C GLU A 276 14.14 -17.36 13.15
N GLN A 277 14.95 -16.35 12.84
CA GLN A 277 16.12 -16.47 11.97
C GLN A 277 17.30 -17.15 12.67
N LYS A 278 17.33 -17.20 14.02
CA LYS A 278 18.40 -17.81 14.83
C LYS A 278 19.80 -17.24 14.55
N LEU A 279 19.87 -15.97 14.18
CA LEU A 279 21.12 -15.27 13.85
C LEU A 279 21.83 -14.71 15.06
N GLN A 280 21.06 -14.32 16.07
CA GLN A 280 21.61 -13.75 17.29
C GLN A 280 21.27 -14.65 18.47
N PRO A 281 22.19 -14.81 19.45
CA PRO A 281 21.98 -15.69 20.60
C PRO A 281 20.93 -15.15 21.57
N ASP A 282 20.77 -13.83 21.65
CA ASP A 282 19.89 -13.13 22.58
C ASP A 282 19.56 -11.71 22.07
N TYR A 283 18.71 -11.00 22.82
CA TYR A 283 18.27 -9.64 22.47
C TYR A 283 19.35 -8.57 22.65
N ALA A 284 20.39 -8.79 23.49
CA ALA A 284 21.50 -7.85 23.63
C ALA A 284 22.34 -7.81 22.34
N HIS A 285 22.68 -8.98 21.82
CA HIS A 285 23.39 -9.09 20.53
C HIS A 285 22.53 -8.60 19.36
N ALA A 286 21.22 -8.92 19.35
CA ALA A 286 20.31 -8.46 18.32
C ALA A 286 20.16 -6.94 18.30
N ALA A 287 20.01 -6.31 19.48
CA ALA A 287 19.94 -4.87 19.62
C ALA A 287 21.24 -4.19 19.13
N ALA A 288 22.40 -4.69 19.58
CA ALA A 288 23.69 -4.16 19.16
C ALA A 288 23.91 -4.27 17.64
N ALA A 289 23.55 -5.42 17.04
CA ALA A 289 23.67 -5.63 15.61
C ALA A 289 22.78 -4.68 14.80
N ALA A 290 21.51 -4.52 15.20
CA ALA A 290 20.55 -3.64 14.53
C ALA A 290 20.96 -2.16 14.59
N VAL A 291 21.36 -1.66 15.78
CA VAL A 291 21.78 -0.26 15.94
C VAL A 291 23.07 0.03 15.16
N LYS A 292 24.06 -0.85 15.22
CA LYS A 292 25.31 -0.71 14.48
C LYS A 292 25.14 -0.75 12.97
N ALA A 293 24.10 -1.44 12.48
CA ALA A 293 23.75 -1.46 11.07
C ALA A 293 23.10 -0.16 10.58
N GLY A 294 22.67 0.74 11.49
CA GLY A 294 22.14 2.05 11.16
C GLY A 294 20.62 2.23 11.37
N ASN A 295 19.95 1.30 12.09
CA ASN A 295 18.55 1.48 12.46
C ASN A 295 18.40 2.54 13.55
N ASP A 296 17.43 3.43 13.38
CA ASP A 296 17.17 4.51 14.34
C ASP A 296 16.00 4.15 15.28
N MET A 297 14.91 3.61 14.75
CA MET A 297 13.73 3.22 15.54
C MET A 297 13.39 1.75 15.33
N ILE A 298 13.03 1.10 16.43
CA ILE A 298 12.73 -0.33 16.49
C ILE A 298 11.24 -0.51 16.74
N MET A 299 10.54 -1.08 15.75
CA MET A 299 9.11 -1.33 15.83
C MET A 299 8.85 -2.65 16.58
N THR A 300 7.99 -2.59 17.58
CA THR A 300 7.34 -3.72 18.28
C THR A 300 8.25 -4.88 18.68
N THR A 301 9.48 -4.57 19.11
CA THR A 301 10.35 -5.51 19.82
C THR A 301 10.47 -5.06 21.30
N PRO A 302 9.52 -5.43 22.19
CA PRO A 302 9.54 -4.94 23.58
C PRO A 302 10.83 -5.31 24.34
N GLN A 303 11.46 -6.42 23.99
CA GLN A 303 12.71 -6.93 24.58
C GLN A 303 13.93 -6.10 24.17
N PHE A 304 13.81 -5.22 23.19
CA PHE A 304 14.88 -4.31 22.80
C PHE A 304 15.28 -3.39 23.94
N PHE A 305 14.36 -3.00 24.83
CA PHE A 305 14.65 -2.11 25.94
C PHE A 305 15.74 -2.68 26.86
N GLU A 306 15.50 -3.85 27.43
CA GLU A 306 16.47 -4.53 28.31
C GLU A 306 17.68 -4.99 27.50
N GLY A 307 17.50 -5.49 26.29
CA GLY A 307 18.59 -5.94 25.40
C GLY A 307 19.58 -4.82 25.08
N ALA A 308 19.13 -3.63 24.75
CA ALA A 308 20.01 -2.51 24.44
C ALA A 308 20.76 -1.99 25.69
N LEU A 309 20.08 -1.93 26.85
CA LEU A 309 20.73 -1.59 28.11
C LEU A 309 21.84 -2.57 28.45
N GLN A 310 21.56 -3.88 28.38
CA GLN A 310 22.53 -4.94 28.58
C GLN A 310 23.68 -4.86 27.56
N ALA A 311 23.39 -4.61 26.29
CA ALA A 311 24.42 -4.47 25.25
C ALA A 311 25.42 -3.36 25.55
N VAL A 312 24.95 -2.23 26.09
CA VAL A 312 25.85 -1.14 26.52
C VAL A 312 26.66 -1.55 27.76
N GLU A 313 26.03 -2.18 28.75
CA GLU A 313 26.72 -2.65 29.97
C GLU A 313 27.82 -3.67 29.64
N GLU A 314 27.57 -4.58 28.70
CA GLU A 314 28.54 -5.59 28.26
C GLU A 314 29.55 -5.08 27.23
N GLY A 315 29.46 -3.83 26.80
CA GLY A 315 30.34 -3.23 25.78
C GLY A 315 30.13 -3.75 24.36
N LEU A 316 28.97 -4.37 24.10
CA LEU A 316 28.55 -4.78 22.75
C LEU A 316 28.11 -3.58 21.90
N LEU A 317 27.67 -2.50 22.54
CA LEU A 317 27.14 -1.28 21.89
C LEU A 317 27.70 -0.04 22.58
N ASP A 318 28.17 0.94 21.83
CA ASP A 318 28.60 2.23 22.38
C ASP A 318 27.39 3.18 22.50
N GLU A 319 27.32 3.96 23.59
CA GLU A 319 26.25 4.95 23.79
C GLU A 319 26.18 5.99 22.67
N LYS A 320 27.32 6.30 22.02
CA LYS A 320 27.37 7.21 20.86
C LYS A 320 26.56 6.71 19.65
N ASP A 321 26.41 5.38 19.49
CA ASP A 321 25.62 4.81 18.38
C ASP A 321 24.13 5.02 18.65
N LEU A 322 23.70 4.93 19.93
CA LEU A 322 22.35 5.34 20.36
C LEU A 322 22.14 6.84 20.17
N ASP A 323 23.11 7.68 20.51
CA ASP A 323 23.02 9.14 20.37
C ASP A 323 22.77 9.57 18.91
N GLN A 324 23.34 8.88 17.94
CA GLN A 324 23.08 9.16 16.53
C GLN A 324 21.62 8.89 16.14
N ALA A 325 21.08 7.74 16.56
CA ALA A 325 19.69 7.36 16.30
C ALA A 325 18.71 8.33 16.99
N VAL A 326 18.93 8.59 18.28
CA VAL A 326 18.09 9.51 19.05
C VAL A 326 18.14 10.93 18.50
N THR A 327 19.30 11.39 18.01
CA THR A 327 19.43 12.70 17.36
C THR A 327 18.46 12.82 16.17
N ARG A 328 18.36 11.81 15.30
CA ARG A 328 17.44 11.84 14.15
C ARG A 328 15.98 11.82 14.59
N ILE A 329 15.65 11.00 15.60
CA ILE A 329 14.28 10.92 16.14
C ILE A 329 13.86 12.25 16.78
N LEU A 330 14.72 12.84 17.60
CA LEU A 330 14.44 14.14 18.23
C LEU A 330 14.33 15.25 17.19
N THR A 331 15.15 15.22 16.13
CA THR A 331 15.05 16.17 15.02
C THR A 331 13.68 16.13 14.39
N LEU A 332 13.12 14.95 14.07
CA LEU A 332 11.74 14.85 13.55
C LEU A 332 10.71 15.43 14.50
N LYS A 333 10.85 15.21 15.82
CA LYS A 333 9.91 15.74 16.81
C LYS A 333 9.93 17.27 16.89
N PHE A 334 11.10 17.87 16.76
CA PHE A 334 11.25 19.33 16.71
C PHE A 334 10.76 19.90 15.36
N ASP A 335 11.07 19.26 14.25
CA ASP A 335 10.64 19.69 12.91
C ASP A 335 9.12 19.61 12.73
N LEU A 336 8.46 18.66 13.40
CA LEU A 336 7.00 18.61 13.51
C LEU A 336 6.40 19.66 14.48
N GLY A 337 7.23 20.35 15.28
CA GLY A 337 6.79 21.30 16.30
C GLY A 337 6.08 20.66 17.50
N LEU A 338 6.33 19.37 17.79
CA LEU A 338 5.58 18.62 18.82
C LEU A 338 5.82 19.11 20.25
N PHE A 339 6.93 19.78 20.51
CA PHE A 339 7.22 20.36 21.83
C PHE A 339 6.35 21.61 22.11
N GLU A 340 5.98 22.33 21.07
CA GLU A 340 5.10 23.50 21.12
C GLU A 340 3.63 23.07 21.00
N ASN A 341 3.34 22.15 20.09
CA ASN A 341 2.01 21.62 19.82
C ASN A 341 2.07 20.09 19.64
N PRO A 342 1.74 19.29 20.67
CA PRO A 342 1.80 17.82 20.59
C PRO A 342 0.70 17.20 19.70
N ARG A 343 -0.05 18.02 18.94
CA ARG A 343 -1.07 17.60 17.95
C ARG A 343 -2.10 16.63 18.51
N ARG A 344 -2.76 17.05 19.59
CA ARG A 344 -3.81 16.25 20.24
C ARG A 344 -4.99 16.04 19.29
N PRO A 345 -5.69 14.90 19.38
CA PRO A 345 -6.98 14.72 18.72
C PRO A 345 -7.94 15.85 19.01
N ASP A 346 -8.64 16.31 17.99
CA ASP A 346 -9.61 17.42 18.10
C ASP A 346 -10.94 17.03 17.48
N THR A 347 -11.97 16.88 18.31
CA THR A 347 -13.31 16.44 17.88
C THR A 347 -13.95 17.39 16.85
N ALA A 348 -13.73 18.70 16.98
CA ALA A 348 -14.30 19.66 16.03
C ALA A 348 -13.61 19.55 14.66
N ARG A 349 -12.29 19.33 14.64
CA ARG A 349 -11.56 19.04 13.39
C ARG A 349 -12.00 17.71 12.78
N GLN A 350 -12.15 16.65 13.58
CA GLN A 350 -12.65 15.36 13.08
C GLN A 350 -14.01 15.54 12.38
N GLN A 351 -14.96 16.22 13.04
CA GLN A 351 -16.29 16.45 12.47
C GLN A 351 -16.30 17.30 11.19
N SER A 352 -15.34 18.21 11.03
CA SER A 352 -15.27 19.11 9.89
C SER A 352 -14.39 18.62 8.75
N MET A 353 -13.44 17.70 9.01
CA MET A 353 -12.43 17.28 8.04
C MET A 353 -12.60 15.84 7.56
N ILE A 354 -13.07 14.93 8.43
CA ILE A 354 -13.20 13.52 8.06
C ILE A 354 -14.40 13.36 7.14
N ASN A 355 -14.19 12.65 6.01
CA ASN A 355 -15.20 12.39 4.98
C ASN A 355 -15.95 13.65 4.48
N HIS A 356 -15.24 14.76 4.37
CA HIS A 356 -15.80 16.00 3.80
C HIS A 356 -16.25 15.76 2.35
N ASP A 357 -17.25 16.52 1.89
CA ASP A 357 -17.81 16.39 0.53
C ASP A 357 -16.74 16.44 -0.58
N ASP A 358 -15.71 17.30 -0.42
CA ASP A 358 -14.60 17.39 -1.38
C ASP A 358 -13.74 16.11 -1.37
N HIS A 359 -13.60 15.44 -0.21
CA HIS A 359 -12.88 14.18 -0.09
C HIS A 359 -13.64 13.05 -0.79
N VAL A 360 -14.95 13.00 -0.61
CA VAL A 360 -15.85 12.05 -1.31
C VAL A 360 -15.81 12.29 -2.82
N ALA A 361 -15.84 13.55 -3.25
CA ALA A 361 -15.73 13.91 -4.67
C ALA A 361 -14.38 13.49 -5.27
N LEU A 362 -13.28 13.71 -4.54
CA LEU A 362 -11.95 13.24 -4.97
C LEU A 362 -11.90 11.71 -5.03
N ASN A 363 -12.46 11.00 -4.04
CA ASN A 363 -12.54 9.54 -4.03
C ASN A 363 -13.22 9.02 -5.31
N LEU A 364 -14.38 9.58 -5.66
CA LEU A 364 -15.07 9.24 -6.91
C LEU A 364 -14.23 9.55 -8.17
N GLN A 365 -13.52 10.67 -8.16
CA GLN A 365 -12.65 11.03 -9.29
C GLN A 365 -11.50 10.02 -9.46
N VAL A 366 -10.85 9.60 -8.36
CA VAL A 366 -9.78 8.58 -8.40
C VAL A 366 -10.34 7.26 -8.87
N ALA A 367 -11.48 6.81 -8.29
CA ALA A 367 -12.14 5.58 -8.69
C ALA A 367 -12.47 5.56 -10.20
N ARG A 368 -13.05 6.63 -10.74
CA ARG A 368 -13.36 6.75 -12.18
C ARG A 368 -12.13 6.59 -13.07
N ARG A 369 -10.98 7.07 -12.63
CA ARG A 369 -9.74 7.09 -13.42
C ARG A 369 -8.88 5.86 -13.22
N SER A 370 -9.15 5.04 -12.20
CA SER A 370 -8.45 3.79 -11.92
C SER A 370 -8.99 2.58 -12.69
N LEU A 371 -10.17 2.69 -13.30
CA LEU A 371 -10.82 1.60 -14.02
C LEU A 371 -10.12 1.33 -15.35
N VAL A 372 -9.74 0.07 -15.61
CA VAL A 372 -9.05 -0.33 -16.84
C VAL A 372 -9.97 -1.20 -17.69
N LEU A 373 -10.37 -0.70 -18.85
CA LEU A 373 -11.10 -1.48 -19.86
C LEU A 373 -10.10 -2.30 -20.68
N LEU A 374 -10.12 -3.63 -20.52
CA LEU A 374 -9.18 -4.54 -21.16
C LEU A 374 -9.72 -5.15 -22.46
N ARG A 375 -11.05 -5.30 -22.56
CA ARG A 375 -11.72 -5.82 -23.75
C ARG A 375 -13.07 -5.14 -23.92
N ASN A 376 -13.45 -4.89 -25.15
CA ASN A 376 -14.80 -4.45 -25.54
C ASN A 376 -15.04 -4.79 -27.02
N ASP A 377 -15.98 -5.66 -27.30
CA ASP A 377 -16.39 -6.03 -28.68
C ASP A 377 -17.47 -5.10 -29.25
N GLY A 378 -17.77 -4.00 -28.53
CA GLY A 378 -18.79 -3.03 -28.90
C GLY A 378 -20.05 -3.11 -28.03
N VAL A 379 -20.08 -3.96 -27.00
CA VAL A 379 -21.19 -4.05 -26.04
C VAL A 379 -21.23 -2.84 -25.12
N LEU A 380 -20.10 -2.27 -24.79
CA LEU A 380 -19.99 -1.05 -23.97
C LEU A 380 -19.80 0.20 -24.86
N PRO A 381 -20.42 1.32 -24.50
CA PRO A 381 -21.36 1.54 -23.38
C PRO A 381 -22.68 0.79 -23.53
N LEU A 382 -23.24 0.30 -22.40
CA LEU A 382 -24.51 -0.43 -22.37
C LEU A 382 -25.65 0.42 -22.97
N ALA A 383 -26.42 -0.17 -23.87
CA ALA A 383 -27.70 0.39 -24.29
C ALA A 383 -28.77 0.15 -23.21
N LYS A 384 -29.96 0.74 -23.39
CA LYS A 384 -31.09 0.46 -22.49
C LYS A 384 -31.44 -1.03 -22.55
N GLY A 385 -31.57 -1.66 -21.39
CA GLY A 385 -31.92 -3.08 -21.30
C GLY A 385 -31.94 -3.53 -19.85
N LYS A 386 -32.37 -4.75 -19.63
CA LYS A 386 -32.34 -5.43 -18.33
C LYS A 386 -30.94 -5.96 -18.05
N ILE A 387 -30.46 -5.78 -16.84
CA ILE A 387 -29.13 -6.19 -16.42
C ILE A 387 -29.26 -7.27 -15.33
N ALA A 388 -28.66 -8.43 -15.55
CA ALA A 388 -28.39 -9.41 -14.51
C ALA A 388 -26.99 -9.15 -13.94
N VAL A 389 -26.91 -8.69 -12.71
CA VAL A 389 -25.66 -8.60 -11.95
C VAL A 389 -25.46 -9.93 -11.26
N VAL A 390 -24.34 -10.59 -11.53
CA VAL A 390 -24.07 -11.94 -11.05
C VAL A 390 -22.67 -12.00 -10.48
N GLY A 391 -22.49 -12.73 -9.40
CA GLY A 391 -21.18 -12.98 -8.83
C GLY A 391 -21.07 -12.63 -7.36
N PRO A 392 -20.15 -13.30 -6.65
CA PRO A 392 -20.01 -13.20 -5.20
C PRO A 392 -19.53 -11.84 -4.71
N LEU A 393 -18.85 -11.07 -5.58
CA LEU A 393 -18.23 -9.79 -5.23
C LEU A 393 -19.08 -8.56 -5.62
N ALA A 394 -20.26 -8.78 -6.22
CA ALA A 394 -21.11 -7.66 -6.66
C ALA A 394 -21.59 -6.76 -5.51
N ASP A 395 -21.77 -7.34 -4.32
CA ASP A 395 -22.18 -6.64 -3.09
C ASP A 395 -21.28 -7.00 -1.91
N ASP A 396 -19.96 -6.94 -2.12
CA ASP A 396 -18.95 -7.14 -1.08
C ASP A 396 -18.22 -5.82 -0.80
N PRO A 397 -18.68 -5.03 0.20
CA PRO A 397 -18.14 -3.71 0.46
C PRO A 397 -16.70 -3.75 0.98
N GLN A 398 -16.30 -4.75 1.77
CA GLN A 398 -14.98 -4.79 2.38
C GLN A 398 -13.91 -5.23 1.38
N THR A 399 -14.19 -6.24 0.56
CA THR A 399 -13.29 -6.63 -0.54
C THR A 399 -13.11 -5.48 -1.54
N GLN A 400 -14.16 -4.69 -1.80
CA GLN A 400 -14.06 -3.52 -2.68
C GLN A 400 -13.05 -2.48 -2.17
N LEU A 401 -12.90 -2.30 -0.86
CA LEU A 401 -11.96 -1.36 -0.28
C LEU A 401 -10.50 -1.81 -0.42
N GLY A 402 -10.23 -3.11 -0.36
CA GLY A 402 -8.87 -3.67 -0.40
C GLY A 402 -8.22 -3.82 0.96
N ASP A 403 -6.93 -4.11 1.00
CA ASP A 403 -6.16 -4.26 2.23
C ASP A 403 -5.92 -2.90 2.93
N TRP A 404 -5.60 -2.94 4.21
CA TRP A 404 -5.42 -1.74 5.06
C TRP A 404 -6.63 -0.76 4.99
N ALA A 405 -7.85 -1.29 4.93
CA ALA A 405 -9.06 -0.49 4.75
C ALA A 405 -10.20 -0.81 5.72
N GLY A 406 -9.89 -1.38 6.86
CA GLY A 406 -10.87 -1.68 7.90
C GLY A 406 -10.88 -3.16 8.29
N SER A 407 -11.65 -4.01 7.63
CA SER A 407 -11.79 -5.43 8.02
C SER A 407 -10.52 -6.28 7.86
N SER A 408 -9.60 -5.88 6.99
CA SER A 408 -8.29 -6.51 6.85
C SER A 408 -7.22 -5.84 7.71
N GLY A 409 -7.52 -4.65 8.22
CA GLY A 409 -6.60 -3.86 9.03
C GLY A 409 -6.44 -4.37 10.46
N GLN A 410 -5.50 -3.78 11.17
CA GLN A 410 -5.12 -4.13 12.55
C GLN A 410 -6.02 -3.45 13.61
N ALA A 411 -7.12 -2.79 13.20
CA ALA A 411 -7.99 -2.01 14.07
C ALA A 411 -9.00 -2.89 14.81
N ASP A 412 -8.68 -3.32 16.03
CA ASP A 412 -9.54 -4.13 16.89
C ASP A 412 -10.85 -3.43 17.31
N TRP A 413 -10.89 -2.09 17.22
CA TRP A 413 -12.07 -1.26 17.47
C TRP A 413 -12.97 -1.05 16.24
N LEU A 414 -12.61 -1.61 15.07
CA LEU A 414 -13.41 -1.62 13.85
C LEU A 414 -13.77 -3.06 13.42
N PRO A 415 -14.48 -3.84 14.25
CA PRO A 415 -14.67 -5.28 14.01
C PRO A 415 -15.51 -5.58 12.76
N ASN A 416 -16.27 -4.61 12.26
CA ASN A 416 -17.10 -4.73 11.05
C ASN A 416 -16.50 -3.98 9.84
N GLY A 417 -15.27 -3.45 9.97
CA GLY A 417 -14.66 -2.59 8.96
C GLY A 417 -15.32 -1.20 8.88
N GLN A 418 -15.20 -0.54 7.73
CA GLN A 418 -15.79 0.78 7.49
C GLN A 418 -17.31 0.75 7.36
N PRO A 419 -18.04 1.83 7.69
CA PRO A 419 -19.51 1.88 7.63
C PRO A 419 -20.05 1.54 6.24
N ARG A 420 -21.05 0.64 6.21
CA ARG A 420 -21.65 0.14 4.95
C ARG A 420 -22.28 1.23 4.10
N ASP A 421 -22.89 2.22 4.72
CA ASP A 421 -23.59 3.33 4.06
C ASP A 421 -22.64 4.34 3.39
N MET A 422 -21.35 4.28 3.69
CA MET A 422 -20.32 5.08 3.02
C MET A 422 -19.77 4.42 1.75
N ILE A 423 -20.09 3.15 1.51
CA ILE A 423 -19.53 2.34 0.43
C ILE A 423 -20.61 2.05 -0.59
N THR A 424 -20.46 2.60 -1.81
CA THR A 424 -21.30 2.25 -2.95
C THR A 424 -20.73 1.00 -3.60
N THR A 425 -21.38 -0.17 -3.40
CA THR A 425 -20.98 -1.42 -4.06
C THR A 425 -21.30 -1.40 -5.55
N ILE A 426 -20.75 -2.36 -6.30
CA ILE A 426 -21.02 -2.47 -7.75
C ILE A 426 -22.53 -2.65 -8.00
N LEU A 427 -23.18 -3.46 -7.18
CA LEU A 427 -24.63 -3.66 -7.23
C LEU A 427 -25.40 -2.38 -6.93
N ASP A 428 -25.00 -1.62 -5.90
CA ASP A 428 -25.62 -0.33 -5.58
C ASP A 428 -25.51 0.66 -6.74
N GLY A 429 -24.29 0.85 -7.26
CA GLY A 429 -24.04 1.77 -8.36
C GLY A 429 -24.84 1.45 -9.62
N LEU A 430 -24.97 0.17 -9.97
CA LEU A 430 -25.80 -0.25 -11.11
C LEU A 430 -27.30 -0.02 -10.85
N ARG A 431 -27.79 -0.26 -9.64
CA ARG A 431 -29.18 0.02 -9.27
C ARG A 431 -29.54 1.51 -9.26
N GLU A 432 -28.57 2.36 -8.93
CA GLU A 432 -28.75 3.83 -9.03
C GLU A 432 -28.98 4.30 -10.45
N LEU A 433 -28.31 3.70 -11.44
CA LEU A 433 -28.36 4.14 -12.83
C LEU A 433 -29.36 3.35 -13.71
N SER A 434 -29.76 2.16 -13.29
CA SER A 434 -30.65 1.27 -14.03
C SER A 434 -31.78 0.75 -13.16
N PRO A 435 -33.06 0.97 -13.52
CA PRO A 435 -34.21 0.49 -12.75
C PRO A 435 -34.42 -1.03 -12.84
N ASP A 436 -33.95 -1.67 -13.91
CA ASP A 436 -34.18 -3.07 -14.22
C ASP A 436 -32.92 -3.93 -13.96
N VAL A 437 -32.43 -3.90 -12.70
CA VAL A 437 -31.28 -4.69 -12.24
C VAL A 437 -31.76 -5.85 -11.38
N THR A 438 -31.45 -7.07 -11.79
CA THR A 438 -31.59 -8.29 -10.97
C THR A 438 -30.23 -8.71 -10.42
N TYR A 439 -30.21 -9.41 -9.28
CA TYR A 439 -28.98 -9.90 -8.67
C TYR A 439 -29.08 -11.37 -8.33
N ALA A 440 -28.01 -12.12 -8.59
CA ALA A 440 -27.80 -13.48 -8.13
C ALA A 440 -26.33 -13.68 -7.71
N ARG A 441 -26.10 -14.29 -6.55
CA ARG A 441 -24.74 -14.52 -6.04
C ARG A 441 -23.92 -15.45 -6.93
N GLY A 442 -24.51 -16.51 -7.43
CA GLY A 442 -23.95 -17.42 -8.43
C GLY A 442 -22.84 -18.36 -7.94
N ALA A 443 -22.00 -17.93 -7.02
CA ALA A 443 -20.91 -18.75 -6.49
C ALA A 443 -20.54 -18.34 -5.06
N ASP A 444 -19.91 -19.27 -4.33
CA ASP A 444 -19.10 -19.02 -3.15
C ASP A 444 -17.63 -19.16 -3.49
N ILE A 445 -16.76 -18.37 -2.83
CA ILE A 445 -15.32 -18.33 -3.14
C ILE A 445 -14.54 -19.23 -2.18
N LEU A 446 -14.69 -19.01 -0.87
CA LEU A 446 -13.88 -19.67 0.15
C LEU A 446 -14.59 -19.76 1.50
N THR A 447 -14.11 -20.68 2.34
CA THR A 447 -14.36 -20.73 3.78
C THR A 447 -13.04 -20.60 4.53
N LEU A 448 -13.12 -20.28 5.82
CA LEU A 448 -11.95 -20.04 6.68
C LEU A 448 -11.89 -21.04 7.81
N GLU A 449 -10.76 -21.73 7.95
CA GLU A 449 -10.46 -22.63 9.04
C GLU A 449 -9.39 -22.05 9.97
N PRO A 450 -9.39 -22.36 11.28
CA PRO A 450 -8.31 -21.96 12.18
C PRO A 450 -6.97 -22.56 11.75
N ASP A 451 -5.87 -21.81 11.94
CA ASP A 451 -4.51 -22.34 11.75
C ASP A 451 -4.22 -23.39 12.82
N PRO A 452 -3.78 -24.64 12.47
CA PRO A 452 -3.47 -25.69 13.43
C PRO A 452 -2.25 -25.38 14.31
N GLU A 453 -1.42 -24.42 13.90
CA GLU A 453 -0.26 -23.98 14.69
C GLU A 453 -0.61 -22.95 15.78
N GLY A 454 -1.89 -22.55 15.88
CA GLY A 454 -2.39 -21.63 16.89
C GLY A 454 -2.92 -20.30 16.33
N GLU A 455 -3.38 -19.43 17.22
CA GLU A 455 -4.04 -18.18 16.85
C GLU A 455 -3.07 -17.04 16.57
N THR A 456 -1.85 -17.10 17.15
CA THR A 456 -0.85 -16.03 17.04
C THR A 456 0.55 -16.56 16.73
N PHE A 457 1.35 -15.71 16.12
CA PHE A 457 2.81 -15.90 16.03
C PHE A 457 3.50 -15.59 17.37
N PRO A 458 4.79 -15.96 17.55
CA PRO A 458 5.53 -15.65 18.77
C PRO A 458 5.66 -14.16 19.11
N ASP A 459 5.52 -13.28 18.12
CA ASP A 459 5.54 -11.82 18.24
C ASP A 459 4.17 -11.21 18.58
N GLY A 460 3.14 -12.05 18.78
CA GLY A 460 1.78 -11.63 19.12
C GLY A 460 0.88 -11.28 17.95
N GLN A 461 1.41 -11.25 16.73
CA GLN A 461 0.57 -11.02 15.54
C GLN A 461 -0.39 -12.20 15.31
N PRO A 462 -1.64 -11.94 14.86
CA PRO A 462 -2.59 -13.00 14.55
C PRO A 462 -2.12 -13.82 13.35
N ARG A 463 -2.23 -15.16 13.44
CA ARG A 463 -2.03 -16.04 12.30
C ARG A 463 -3.20 -15.93 11.33
N PRO A 464 -2.95 -15.78 10.02
CA PRO A 464 -4.00 -15.84 9.02
C PRO A 464 -4.73 -17.18 9.10
N ARG A 465 -6.05 -17.15 8.97
CA ARG A 465 -6.85 -18.39 8.91
C ARG A 465 -6.56 -19.12 7.60
N ILE A 466 -6.64 -20.46 7.64
CA ILE A 466 -6.44 -21.30 6.45
C ILE A 466 -7.66 -21.17 5.54
N ILE A 467 -7.39 -20.94 4.27
CA ILE A 467 -8.39 -20.77 3.22
C ILE A 467 -8.70 -22.13 2.59
N GLN A 468 -10.00 -22.46 2.52
CA GLN A 468 -10.53 -23.60 1.79
C GLN A 468 -11.40 -23.10 0.63
N PRO A 469 -11.01 -23.31 -0.63
CA PRO A 469 -11.86 -22.99 -1.77
C PRO A 469 -13.19 -23.75 -1.70
N CYS A 470 -14.31 -23.07 -1.97
CA CYS A 470 -15.61 -23.71 -2.05
C CYS A 470 -15.75 -24.52 -3.34
N GLU A 471 -16.43 -25.68 -3.25
CA GLU A 471 -16.86 -26.39 -4.45
C GLU A 471 -17.96 -25.59 -5.17
N PRO A 472 -18.09 -25.71 -6.51
CA PRO A 472 -19.19 -25.09 -7.25
C PRO A 472 -20.57 -25.56 -6.75
N ASP A 473 -21.46 -24.62 -6.46
CA ASP A 473 -22.84 -24.90 -6.03
C ASP A 473 -23.79 -24.85 -7.23
N ALA A 474 -24.32 -25.99 -7.60
CA ALA A 474 -25.20 -26.13 -8.77
C ALA A 474 -26.51 -25.31 -8.62
N GLN A 475 -27.01 -25.08 -7.39
CA GLN A 475 -28.22 -24.27 -7.17
C GLN A 475 -27.90 -22.78 -7.37
N LEU A 476 -26.83 -22.29 -6.80
CA LEU A 476 -26.41 -20.89 -6.98
C LEU A 476 -26.13 -20.58 -8.47
N ILE A 477 -25.49 -21.50 -9.18
CA ILE A 477 -25.23 -21.37 -10.61
C ILE A 477 -26.55 -21.37 -11.41
N ALA A 478 -27.50 -22.26 -11.11
CA ALA A 478 -28.79 -22.30 -11.79
C ALA A 478 -29.62 -21.01 -11.56
N GLU A 479 -29.59 -20.42 -10.36
CA GLU A 479 -30.23 -19.14 -10.06
C GLU A 479 -29.60 -18.00 -10.87
N ALA A 480 -28.26 -18.01 -11.01
CA ALA A 480 -27.54 -17.03 -11.79
C ALA A 480 -27.83 -17.13 -13.31
N VAL A 481 -27.87 -18.36 -13.83
CA VAL A 481 -28.26 -18.63 -15.23
C VAL A 481 -29.69 -18.18 -15.50
N ALA A 482 -30.64 -18.45 -14.59
CA ALA A 482 -32.02 -18.01 -14.74
C ALA A 482 -32.14 -16.48 -14.74
N ALA A 483 -31.34 -15.78 -13.94
CA ALA A 483 -31.27 -14.33 -13.95
C ALA A 483 -30.69 -13.80 -15.28
N ALA A 484 -29.63 -14.43 -15.80
CA ALA A 484 -29.01 -14.12 -17.07
C ALA A 484 -29.97 -14.32 -18.25
N ASP A 485 -30.70 -15.43 -18.29
CA ASP A 485 -31.69 -15.72 -19.35
C ASP A 485 -32.80 -14.67 -19.43
N ALA A 486 -33.20 -14.11 -18.30
CA ALA A 486 -34.25 -13.09 -18.19
C ALA A 486 -33.75 -11.67 -18.53
N ALA A 487 -32.43 -11.47 -18.71
CA ALA A 487 -31.81 -10.18 -18.94
C ALA A 487 -31.33 -10.00 -20.40
N ASP A 488 -31.01 -8.76 -20.76
CA ASP A 488 -30.39 -8.41 -22.04
C ASP A 488 -28.86 -8.43 -21.94
N TYR A 489 -28.32 -8.13 -20.76
CA TYR A 489 -26.88 -8.11 -20.45
C TYR A 489 -26.60 -8.82 -19.13
N VAL A 490 -25.43 -9.44 -19.04
CA VAL A 490 -24.90 -10.05 -17.82
C VAL A 490 -23.68 -9.28 -17.36
N VAL A 491 -23.67 -8.76 -16.15
CA VAL A 491 -22.49 -8.19 -15.48
C VAL A 491 -22.01 -9.19 -14.44
N ALA A 492 -20.96 -9.94 -14.78
CA ALA A 492 -20.35 -10.94 -13.92
C ALA A 492 -19.23 -10.31 -13.09
N VAL A 493 -19.39 -10.25 -11.75
CA VAL A 493 -18.43 -9.67 -10.82
C VAL A 493 -17.69 -10.78 -10.09
N VAL A 494 -16.44 -10.97 -10.44
CA VAL A 494 -15.55 -12.04 -9.95
C VAL A 494 -14.20 -11.49 -9.56
N GLY A 495 -13.39 -12.26 -8.84
CA GLY A 495 -12.06 -11.84 -8.44
C GLY A 495 -11.52 -12.56 -7.20
N ASP A 496 -10.70 -11.86 -6.43
CA ASP A 496 -10.21 -12.32 -5.14
C ASP A 496 -10.98 -11.65 -3.98
N ARG A 497 -11.01 -12.35 -2.85
CA ARG A 497 -11.56 -11.82 -1.61
C ARG A 497 -10.46 -11.27 -0.72
N ILE A 498 -10.85 -10.37 0.20
CA ILE A 498 -9.90 -9.71 1.12
C ILE A 498 -9.06 -10.70 1.94
N GLU A 499 -9.56 -11.90 2.21
CA GLU A 499 -8.82 -12.94 2.91
C GLU A 499 -7.64 -13.54 2.11
N LEU A 500 -7.59 -13.25 0.79
CA LEU A 500 -6.49 -13.66 -0.11
C LEU A 500 -5.47 -12.52 -0.33
N VAL A 501 -5.64 -11.40 0.36
CA VAL A 501 -4.91 -10.15 0.13
C VAL A 501 -4.24 -9.71 1.43
N GLY A 502 -3.03 -9.17 1.32
CA GLY A 502 -2.30 -8.58 2.42
C GLY A 502 -1.12 -9.39 2.94
N GLU A 503 -0.56 -8.95 4.04
CA GLU A 503 0.61 -9.52 4.68
C GLU A 503 0.34 -10.94 5.16
N GLY A 504 1.29 -11.85 4.85
CA GLY A 504 1.17 -13.27 5.15
C GLY A 504 0.15 -14.05 4.30
N ARG A 505 -0.47 -13.42 3.28
CA ARG A 505 -1.58 -13.99 2.49
C ARG A 505 -1.21 -14.27 1.03
N SER A 506 0.02 -14.68 0.79
CA SER A 506 0.45 -15.12 -0.55
C SER A 506 -0.32 -16.36 -1.01
N THR A 507 -0.65 -16.41 -2.30
CA THR A 507 -1.40 -17.53 -2.91
C THR A 507 -0.48 -18.39 -3.77
N ALA A 508 -0.71 -19.71 -3.80
CA ALA A 508 0.09 -20.63 -4.64
C ALA A 508 -0.32 -20.57 -6.12
N THR A 509 -1.54 -20.13 -6.41
CA THR A 509 -2.10 -19.96 -7.76
C THR A 509 -2.48 -18.50 -8.01
N LEU A 510 -2.66 -18.16 -9.28
CA LEU A 510 -3.27 -16.92 -9.75
C LEU A 510 -4.66 -17.14 -10.34
N ASP A 511 -5.21 -18.35 -10.28
CA ASP A 511 -6.52 -18.66 -10.82
C ASP A 511 -7.64 -18.09 -9.93
N LEU A 512 -8.80 -17.87 -10.53
CA LEU A 512 -10.03 -17.66 -9.77
C LEU A 512 -10.35 -18.93 -9.00
N ILE A 513 -10.55 -18.84 -7.69
CA ILE A 513 -10.84 -19.98 -6.82
C ILE A 513 -12.33 -20.09 -6.49
N GLY A 514 -12.74 -21.19 -5.90
CA GLY A 514 -14.14 -21.48 -5.55
C GLY A 514 -15.00 -21.79 -6.78
N GLY A 515 -16.28 -21.50 -6.68
CA GLY A 515 -17.24 -21.75 -7.77
C GLY A 515 -17.20 -20.77 -8.94
N GLN A 516 -16.27 -19.81 -8.98
CA GLN A 516 -16.27 -18.68 -9.91
C GLN A 516 -16.07 -19.11 -11.37
N ILE A 517 -15.15 -20.05 -11.65
CA ILE A 517 -14.90 -20.54 -13.01
C ILE A 517 -16.13 -21.27 -13.56
N ALA A 518 -16.73 -22.17 -12.76
CA ALA A 518 -17.94 -22.88 -13.16
C ALA A 518 -19.13 -21.93 -13.40
N LEU A 519 -19.23 -20.87 -12.62
CA LEU A 519 -20.22 -19.81 -12.84
C LEU A 519 -20.00 -19.10 -14.18
N LEU A 520 -18.78 -18.66 -14.48
CA LEU A 520 -18.46 -17.95 -15.73
C LEU A 520 -18.70 -18.84 -16.95
N ASP A 521 -18.35 -20.13 -16.89
CA ASP A 521 -18.58 -21.08 -17.97
C ASP A 521 -20.08 -21.28 -18.22
N ALA A 522 -20.89 -21.45 -17.16
CA ALA A 522 -22.34 -21.58 -17.27
C ALA A 522 -23.01 -20.31 -17.81
N LEU A 523 -22.52 -19.13 -17.44
CA LEU A 523 -23.02 -17.86 -17.97
C LEU A 523 -22.67 -17.68 -19.44
N ALA A 524 -21.47 -18.09 -19.87
CA ALA A 524 -21.06 -18.04 -21.28
C ALA A 524 -21.95 -18.95 -22.16
N GLU A 525 -22.39 -20.12 -21.66
CA GLU A 525 -23.31 -21.01 -22.36
C GLU A 525 -24.70 -20.41 -22.64
N THR A 526 -25.14 -19.37 -21.87
CA THR A 526 -26.39 -18.68 -22.14
C THR A 526 -26.39 -17.91 -23.45
N GLY A 527 -25.22 -17.61 -24.01
CA GLY A 527 -25.05 -16.77 -25.21
C GLY A 527 -25.43 -15.30 -25.02
N LYS A 528 -25.70 -14.87 -23.80
CA LYS A 528 -25.97 -13.44 -23.49
C LYS A 528 -24.66 -12.63 -23.52
N PRO A 529 -24.69 -11.37 -23.94
CA PRO A 529 -23.52 -10.50 -23.84
C PRO A 529 -23.08 -10.39 -22.37
N MET A 530 -21.91 -10.97 -22.06
CA MET A 530 -21.33 -10.98 -20.72
C MET A 530 -20.24 -9.92 -20.60
N ILE A 531 -20.37 -9.07 -19.59
CA ILE A 531 -19.38 -8.10 -19.16
C ILE A 531 -18.75 -8.62 -17.87
N VAL A 532 -17.47 -8.93 -17.88
CA VAL A 532 -16.76 -9.35 -16.68
C VAL A 532 -16.15 -8.12 -16.01
N VAL A 533 -16.52 -7.90 -14.76
CA VAL A 533 -15.87 -6.94 -13.85
C VAL A 533 -14.96 -7.75 -12.93
N LEU A 534 -13.67 -7.68 -13.17
CA LEU A 534 -12.65 -8.36 -12.37
C LEU A 534 -12.23 -7.46 -11.21
N LEU A 535 -12.84 -7.66 -10.04
CA LEU A 535 -12.45 -7.00 -8.80
C LEU A 535 -11.32 -7.81 -8.15
N ALA A 536 -10.09 -7.36 -8.34
CA ALA A 536 -8.93 -8.15 -7.92
C ALA A 536 -7.76 -7.25 -7.49
N SER A 537 -7.19 -7.58 -6.34
CA SER A 537 -6.03 -6.92 -5.73
C SER A 537 -4.73 -7.07 -6.52
N LYS A 538 -4.70 -8.02 -7.44
CA LYS A 538 -3.56 -8.38 -8.28
C LYS A 538 -4.04 -8.97 -9.60
N PRO A 539 -3.21 -8.99 -10.64
CA PRO A 539 -3.52 -9.72 -11.87
C PRO A 539 -3.79 -11.19 -11.61
N LEU A 540 -4.94 -11.68 -12.08
CA LEU A 540 -5.32 -13.09 -12.00
C LEU A 540 -5.28 -13.73 -13.38
N VAL A 541 -5.05 -15.06 -13.42
CA VAL A 541 -5.18 -15.87 -14.62
C VAL A 541 -6.65 -16.15 -14.87
N LEU A 542 -7.16 -15.69 -16.01
CA LEU A 542 -8.58 -15.78 -16.34
C LEU A 542 -8.91 -17.03 -17.17
N PRO A 543 -10.06 -17.71 -16.91
CA PRO A 543 -10.57 -18.77 -17.76
C PRO A 543 -10.96 -18.21 -19.15
N GLU A 544 -11.09 -19.11 -20.14
CA GLU A 544 -11.47 -18.76 -21.51
C GLU A 544 -12.79 -18.01 -21.55
N SER A 545 -13.80 -18.44 -20.79
CA SER A 545 -15.09 -17.81 -20.66
C SER A 545 -15.01 -16.32 -20.24
N ALA A 546 -14.07 -15.96 -19.38
CA ALA A 546 -13.84 -14.56 -19.01
C ALA A 546 -13.03 -13.80 -20.06
N ARG A 547 -12.02 -14.43 -20.66
CA ARG A 547 -11.19 -13.80 -21.69
C ARG A 547 -11.97 -13.50 -22.97
N ASP A 548 -12.95 -14.33 -23.31
CA ASP A 548 -13.78 -14.21 -24.49
C ASP A 548 -15.09 -13.45 -24.25
N ALA A 549 -15.33 -12.96 -23.02
CA ALA A 549 -16.47 -12.15 -22.69
C ALA A 549 -16.57 -10.92 -23.61
N ALA A 550 -17.80 -10.43 -23.82
CA ALA A 550 -18.06 -9.27 -24.67
C ALA A 550 -17.33 -8.00 -24.20
N ALA A 551 -17.13 -7.86 -22.87
CA ALA A 551 -16.24 -6.85 -22.30
C ALA A 551 -15.57 -7.37 -21.03
N LEU A 552 -14.38 -6.83 -20.74
CA LEU A 552 -13.61 -7.09 -19.52
C LEU A 552 -13.11 -5.78 -18.94
N VAL A 553 -13.46 -5.52 -17.68
CA VAL A 553 -12.99 -4.36 -16.91
C VAL A 553 -12.22 -4.87 -15.70
N TRP A 554 -10.96 -4.48 -15.56
CA TRP A 554 -10.20 -4.75 -14.34
C TRP A 554 -10.30 -3.58 -13.36
N VAL A 555 -10.46 -3.91 -12.10
CA VAL A 555 -10.68 -2.96 -11.01
C VAL A 555 -9.84 -3.40 -9.81
N ALA A 556 -8.81 -2.62 -9.50
CA ALA A 556 -7.92 -2.90 -8.37
C ALA A 556 -8.45 -2.21 -7.12
N ASN A 557 -9.40 -2.85 -6.41
CA ASN A 557 -10.01 -2.39 -5.17
C ASN A 557 -10.29 -0.86 -5.19
N PRO A 558 -11.41 -0.44 -5.78
CA PRO A 558 -11.62 0.95 -6.22
C PRO A 558 -12.09 1.92 -5.11
N GLY A 559 -12.02 1.51 -3.84
CA GLY A 559 -12.39 2.34 -2.72
C GLY A 559 -13.90 2.54 -2.54
N MET A 560 -14.28 3.49 -1.67
CA MET A 560 -15.68 3.68 -1.25
C MET A 560 -16.64 4.02 -2.39
N GLN A 561 -16.19 4.75 -3.41
CA GLN A 561 -17.01 5.20 -4.55
C GLN A 561 -16.87 4.29 -5.78
N GLY A 562 -16.23 3.13 -5.63
CA GLY A 562 -15.90 2.22 -6.74
C GLY A 562 -17.10 1.75 -7.51
N GLY A 563 -18.16 1.32 -6.85
CA GLY A 563 -19.36 0.80 -7.52
C GLY A 563 -20.06 1.85 -8.38
N ARG A 564 -20.12 3.10 -7.92
CA ARG A 564 -20.62 4.22 -8.72
C ARG A 564 -19.77 4.47 -9.95
N ALA A 565 -18.45 4.52 -9.80
CA ALA A 565 -17.53 4.72 -10.90
C ALA A 565 -17.66 3.62 -11.97
N ILE A 566 -17.78 2.35 -11.55
CA ILE A 566 -17.97 1.20 -12.44
C ILE A 566 -19.30 1.34 -13.18
N ALA A 567 -20.40 1.62 -12.49
CA ALA A 567 -21.71 1.82 -13.13
C ALA A 567 -21.69 2.95 -14.17
N GLU A 568 -21.04 4.07 -13.86
CA GLU A 568 -20.86 5.20 -14.79
C GLU A 568 -20.03 4.80 -16.02
N LEU A 569 -18.97 3.99 -15.85
CA LEU A 569 -18.20 3.46 -16.96
C LEU A 569 -19.08 2.57 -17.84
N LEU A 570 -19.76 1.58 -17.27
CA LEU A 570 -20.58 0.63 -18.05
C LEU A 570 -21.70 1.32 -18.83
N HIS A 571 -22.26 2.41 -18.30
CA HIS A 571 -23.29 3.22 -18.99
C HIS A 571 -22.70 4.33 -19.89
N GLY A 572 -21.37 4.44 -20.00
CA GLY A 572 -20.70 5.43 -20.83
C GLY A 572 -20.87 6.89 -20.36
N LEU A 573 -21.14 7.09 -19.07
CA LEU A 573 -21.16 8.43 -18.47
C LEU A 573 -19.76 9.00 -18.29
N ILE A 574 -18.77 8.13 -18.22
CA ILE A 574 -17.34 8.46 -18.21
C ILE A 574 -16.62 7.74 -19.34
N GLU A 575 -15.47 8.26 -19.75
CA GLU A 575 -14.56 7.64 -20.71
C GLU A 575 -13.53 6.81 -19.95
N PRO A 576 -13.31 5.52 -20.30
CA PRO A 576 -12.23 4.73 -19.70
C PRO A 576 -10.87 5.37 -19.98
N SER A 577 -10.10 5.62 -18.95
CA SER A 577 -8.78 6.27 -19.06
C SER A 577 -7.67 5.53 -18.32
N GLY A 578 -8.01 4.56 -17.46
CA GLY A 578 -7.03 3.75 -16.74
C GLY A 578 -6.16 2.94 -17.69
N ARG A 579 -4.90 2.76 -17.32
CA ARG A 579 -3.92 1.91 -18.01
C ARG A 579 -3.25 0.99 -16.99
N LEU A 580 -2.96 -0.24 -17.40
CA LEU A 580 -2.35 -1.23 -16.51
C LEU A 580 -0.98 -0.76 -15.97
N PRO A 581 -0.81 -0.68 -14.66
CA PRO A 581 0.50 -0.44 -14.05
C PRO A 581 1.30 -1.73 -13.86
N ILE A 582 0.76 -2.86 -14.31
CA ILE A 582 1.27 -4.21 -14.07
C ILE A 582 0.78 -5.17 -15.16
N SER A 583 1.66 -6.08 -15.59
CA SER A 583 1.33 -7.11 -16.60
C SER A 583 0.51 -8.25 -16.01
N PHE A 584 -0.43 -8.79 -16.78
CA PHE A 584 -1.19 -9.99 -16.45
C PHE A 584 -0.50 -11.22 -17.06
N ALA A 585 -0.12 -12.18 -16.23
CA ALA A 585 0.37 -13.45 -16.73
C ALA A 585 -0.76 -14.28 -17.40
N ALA A 586 -0.43 -15.00 -18.45
CA ALA A 586 -1.35 -15.98 -19.05
C ALA A 586 -1.38 -17.30 -18.26
N HIS A 587 -0.38 -17.54 -17.42
CA HIS A 587 -0.25 -18.74 -16.58
C HIS A 587 0.68 -18.45 -15.38
N ALA A 588 0.37 -19.01 -14.22
CA ALA A 588 1.18 -18.80 -13.00
C ALA A 588 2.65 -19.23 -13.18
N GLY A 589 2.95 -20.18 -14.06
CA GLY A 589 4.31 -20.61 -14.39
C GLY A 589 5.17 -19.58 -15.14
N GLN A 590 4.57 -18.47 -15.64
CA GLN A 590 5.32 -17.38 -16.27
C GLN A 590 5.97 -16.43 -15.25
N GLN A 591 5.66 -16.57 -13.96
CA GLN A 591 6.15 -15.65 -12.94
C GLN A 591 7.68 -15.73 -12.75
N PRO A 592 8.36 -14.59 -12.62
CA PRO A 592 7.84 -13.23 -12.72
C PRO A 592 7.63 -12.78 -14.18
N THR A 593 6.52 -12.07 -14.44
CA THR A 593 6.20 -11.50 -15.76
C THR A 593 6.17 -9.97 -15.64
N TYR A 594 7.04 -9.27 -16.38
CA TYR A 594 7.09 -7.81 -16.41
C TYR A 594 7.65 -7.30 -17.74
N TYR A 595 7.20 -6.14 -18.21
CA TYR A 595 7.42 -5.66 -19.58
C TYR A 595 8.90 -5.45 -19.94
N ASN A 596 9.73 -5.01 -18.99
CA ASN A 596 11.14 -4.68 -19.20
C ASN A 596 12.10 -5.82 -18.86
N GLN A 597 11.63 -7.06 -18.88
CA GLN A 597 12.46 -8.26 -18.69
C GLN A 597 13.41 -8.46 -19.87
N ILE A 598 14.69 -8.72 -19.57
CA ILE A 598 15.66 -9.08 -20.60
C ILE A 598 15.31 -10.47 -21.17
N ARG A 599 15.04 -10.51 -22.46
CA ARG A 599 14.68 -11.76 -23.17
C ARG A 599 15.86 -12.71 -23.29
N GLY A 600 15.59 -14.02 -23.15
CA GLY A 600 16.58 -15.07 -23.35
C GLY A 600 16.92 -15.28 -24.84
N GLN A 601 17.97 -16.09 -25.11
CA GLN A 601 18.52 -16.26 -26.47
C GLN A 601 17.76 -17.26 -27.36
N HIS A 602 16.99 -18.19 -26.77
CA HIS A 602 16.39 -19.32 -27.49
C HIS A 602 14.87 -19.18 -27.67
N GLY A 603 14.45 -18.06 -28.22
CA GLY A 603 13.06 -17.83 -28.56
C GLY A 603 12.26 -17.09 -27.50
N SER A 604 10.97 -16.88 -27.80
CA SER A 604 10.04 -16.06 -27.05
C SER A 604 8.89 -16.88 -26.46
N ARG A 605 9.07 -18.18 -26.21
CA ARG A 605 8.02 -19.05 -25.69
C ARG A 605 8.57 -20.21 -24.86
N TYR A 606 7.73 -20.77 -24.01
CA TYR A 606 7.88 -22.12 -23.46
C TYR A 606 7.58 -23.15 -24.55
N ALA A 607 7.87 -24.42 -24.29
CA ALA A 607 7.52 -25.48 -25.25
C ALA A 607 6.00 -25.56 -25.52
N ASP A 608 5.21 -25.26 -24.51
CA ASP A 608 3.76 -25.43 -24.44
C ASP A 608 2.97 -24.11 -24.24
N LEU A 609 3.64 -22.98 -24.03
CA LEU A 609 3.01 -21.69 -23.74
C LEU A 609 3.80 -20.52 -24.36
N THR A 610 3.13 -19.43 -24.69
CA THR A 610 3.77 -18.15 -25.03
C THR A 610 4.50 -17.55 -23.82
N GLN A 611 5.49 -16.69 -24.06
CA GLN A 611 6.06 -15.82 -23.04
C GLN A 611 5.34 -14.46 -22.93
N GLU A 612 4.48 -14.15 -23.91
CA GLU A 612 3.73 -12.88 -23.88
C GLU A 612 2.71 -12.91 -22.75
N PRO A 613 2.50 -11.78 -22.05
CA PRO A 613 1.47 -11.67 -21.04
C PRO A 613 0.06 -11.77 -21.66
N ALA A 614 -0.94 -12.07 -20.84
CA ALA A 614 -2.33 -11.99 -21.27
C ALA A 614 -2.76 -10.55 -21.57
N PHE A 615 -2.30 -9.60 -20.72
CA PHE A 615 -2.41 -8.15 -20.94
C PHE A 615 -1.08 -7.52 -20.47
N ALA A 616 -0.56 -6.59 -21.27
CA ALA A 616 0.74 -5.99 -21.00
C ALA A 616 0.64 -4.72 -20.14
N PHE A 617 1.72 -4.39 -19.45
CA PHE A 617 1.91 -3.09 -18.82
C PHE A 617 1.57 -1.95 -19.81
N GLY A 618 0.83 -0.97 -19.34
CA GLY A 618 0.39 0.16 -20.15
C GLY A 618 -0.86 -0.08 -20.99
N GLU A 619 -1.38 -1.30 -21.10
CA GLU A 619 -2.62 -1.59 -21.84
C GLU A 619 -3.86 -1.00 -21.16
N GLY A 620 -4.84 -0.70 -21.97
CA GLY A 620 -6.17 -0.23 -21.61
C GLY A 620 -6.85 0.42 -22.81
N LEU A 621 -8.15 0.21 -22.94
CA LEU A 621 -8.97 0.73 -24.02
C LEU A 621 -9.72 1.99 -23.59
N SER A 622 -10.12 2.78 -24.57
CA SER A 622 -11.06 3.89 -24.45
C SER A 622 -12.26 3.62 -25.37
N TYR A 623 -13.39 4.31 -25.16
CA TYR A 623 -14.54 4.23 -26.07
C TYR A 623 -14.31 5.00 -27.36
N THR A 624 -13.34 5.89 -27.36
CA THR A 624 -12.90 6.63 -28.55
C THR A 624 -11.51 6.15 -28.97
N THR A 625 -11.08 6.58 -30.15
CA THR A 625 -9.77 6.22 -30.72
C THR A 625 -8.86 7.44 -30.81
N VAL A 626 -7.58 7.23 -30.48
CA VAL A 626 -6.51 8.23 -30.59
C VAL A 626 -5.46 7.72 -31.56
N GLU A 627 -5.16 8.50 -32.58
CA GLU A 627 -4.07 8.24 -33.51
C GLU A 627 -2.81 8.98 -33.08
N TYR A 628 -1.68 8.28 -33.16
CA TYR A 628 -0.34 8.79 -32.91
C TYR A 628 0.38 9.00 -34.22
N GLY A 629 0.81 10.23 -34.49
CA GLY A 629 1.47 10.59 -35.74
C GLY A 629 2.60 11.60 -35.54
N ASP A 630 3.40 11.81 -36.58
CA ASP A 630 4.43 12.86 -36.66
C ASP A 630 5.43 12.85 -35.46
N LEU A 631 5.92 11.65 -35.10
CA LEU A 631 6.98 11.56 -34.09
C LEU A 631 8.24 12.27 -34.60
N HIS A 632 8.65 13.29 -33.89
CA HIS A 632 9.89 14.04 -34.15
C HIS A 632 10.80 14.00 -32.94
N VAL A 633 12.07 13.57 -33.15
CA VAL A 633 13.12 13.57 -32.13
C VAL A 633 14.17 14.60 -32.53
N GLU A 634 14.31 15.66 -31.73
CA GLU A 634 15.20 16.79 -32.05
C GLU A 634 16.67 16.42 -31.89
N THR A 635 16.99 15.48 -31.00
CA THR A 635 18.37 15.12 -30.64
C THR A 635 18.79 13.82 -31.32
N ALA A 636 19.65 13.90 -32.33
CA ALA A 636 20.14 12.72 -33.05
C ALA A 636 21.24 11.94 -32.28
N VAL A 637 21.97 12.59 -31.39
CA VAL A 637 23.03 12.00 -30.55
C VAL A 637 22.92 12.58 -29.16
N LEU A 638 22.71 11.71 -28.15
CA LEU A 638 22.60 12.09 -26.75
C LEU A 638 23.89 11.78 -25.99
N ARG A 639 24.38 12.75 -25.23
CA ARG A 639 25.44 12.55 -24.23
C ARG A 639 24.83 12.22 -22.87
N PRO A 640 25.56 11.61 -21.94
CA PRO A 640 24.98 11.11 -20.66
C PRO A 640 24.28 12.17 -19.81
N ASP A 641 24.62 13.44 -19.96
CA ASP A 641 24.13 14.60 -19.21
C ASP A 641 23.20 15.52 -20.03
N GLU A 642 22.87 15.12 -21.26
CA GLU A 642 21.93 15.86 -22.13
C GLU A 642 20.50 15.33 -22.05
N THR A 643 19.53 16.18 -22.38
CA THR A 643 18.12 15.85 -22.42
C THR A 643 17.67 15.61 -23.86
N VAL A 644 16.93 14.50 -24.09
CA VAL A 644 16.21 14.27 -25.35
C VAL A 644 14.96 15.12 -25.38
N ARG A 645 14.75 15.82 -26.50
CA ARG A 645 13.46 16.43 -26.81
C ARG A 645 12.79 15.66 -27.93
N ALA A 646 11.57 15.23 -27.68
CA ALA A 646 10.73 14.57 -28.67
C ALA A 646 9.35 15.19 -28.64
N SER A 647 8.68 15.21 -29.78
CA SER A 647 7.29 15.60 -29.90
C SER A 647 6.51 14.57 -30.73
N ILE A 648 5.22 14.43 -30.44
CA ILE A 648 4.30 13.55 -31.14
C ILE A 648 2.95 14.25 -31.28
N THR A 649 2.28 14.06 -32.41
CA THR A 649 0.92 14.57 -32.63
C THR A 649 -0.09 13.52 -32.20
N LEU A 650 -1.04 13.89 -31.33
CA LEU A 650 -2.17 13.06 -30.95
C LEU A 650 -3.44 13.61 -31.60
N THR A 651 -4.20 12.74 -32.26
CA THR A 651 -5.47 13.09 -32.89
C THR A 651 -6.58 12.20 -32.34
N ASN A 652 -7.56 12.79 -31.66
CA ASN A 652 -8.79 12.07 -31.31
C ASN A 652 -9.65 11.92 -32.58
N THR A 653 -9.75 10.70 -33.08
CA THR A 653 -10.49 10.37 -34.31
C THR A 653 -11.94 9.95 -34.06
N GLY A 654 -12.34 9.83 -32.79
CA GLY A 654 -13.71 9.51 -32.40
C GLY A 654 -14.54 10.74 -32.04
N THR A 655 -15.67 10.50 -31.40
CA THR A 655 -16.68 11.55 -31.09
C THR A 655 -16.75 11.93 -29.61
N ARG A 656 -15.99 11.26 -28.75
CA ARG A 656 -16.00 11.45 -27.29
C ARG A 656 -14.71 12.14 -26.84
N PRO A 657 -14.74 13.00 -25.83
CA PRO A 657 -13.52 13.53 -25.23
C PRO A 657 -12.73 12.38 -24.58
N VAL A 658 -11.42 12.43 -24.66
CA VAL A 658 -10.53 11.40 -24.10
C VAL A 658 -9.41 12.02 -23.27
N ARG A 659 -9.01 11.31 -22.23
CA ARG A 659 -7.74 11.52 -21.52
C ARG A 659 -6.81 10.40 -21.95
N GLU A 660 -5.73 10.74 -22.61
CA GLU A 660 -4.76 9.78 -23.11
C GLU A 660 -3.49 9.79 -22.27
N THR A 661 -3.01 8.61 -21.89
CA THR A 661 -1.71 8.42 -21.21
C THR A 661 -0.65 8.13 -22.26
N VAL A 662 0.17 9.12 -22.57
CA VAL A 662 1.27 8.97 -23.50
C VAL A 662 2.45 8.29 -22.80
N GLN A 663 2.80 7.11 -23.26
CA GLN A 663 3.85 6.29 -22.70
C GLN A 663 5.12 6.42 -23.56
N VAL A 664 6.25 6.66 -22.91
CA VAL A 664 7.57 6.79 -23.56
C VAL A 664 8.50 5.75 -22.95
N TYR A 665 9.00 4.85 -23.81
CA TYR A 665 9.95 3.80 -23.43
C TYR A 665 11.32 4.10 -24.01
N VAL A 666 12.38 3.94 -23.20
CA VAL A 666 13.78 4.25 -23.57
C VAL A 666 14.65 3.02 -23.38
#